data_36f1751fdc02f75580139d4dba228204
#
_entry.id   36f1751fdc02f75580139d4dba228204
#
_cell.length_a   1.000
_cell.length_b   1.000
_cell.length_c   1.000
_cell.angle_alpha   90.00
_cell.angle_beta   90.00
_cell.angle_gamma   90.00
#
_symmetry.space_group_name_H-M   'P 1'
#
loop_
_entity.id
_entity.type
_entity.pdbx_description
1 polymer ?
#
loop_
_entity_poly.entity_id
_entity_poly.type
_entity_poly.pdbx_seq_one_letter_code
_entity_poly.pdbx_strand_id
1 'polypeptide(L)'
;MSFVLQVRGFPAFTVTMLVAPLVLLLFVSFSPSSGAQLPNQGKVKDVPIATNGQPFPWDRMRLPKTVSPLHYDLTIHPNLTTLDFTGVARIQLDVHQDTSTIVLHAKQLQVSNVLLLAPEGVRPLRVLEYPPFHQLALLSDSVLTKGRKYEVQLEFAANLSDSFHGFYKSSYRTRSGEVRVLASTQFEATFARGAFPCFDEPAFKANFTIRMIREPRHIAISNMPKVKTVDLPGGLLEDHFDTTVKMSTYLVAYIVSDFLSISVYAVPEKIDQTAFALDAAVKLLDFYDDYFDIPYPLPKQDLAAIPDFQSGAMENWGLTTYRETGLLFDPEKSSASDKLGLTKVIAHELAHQWFGNLVTMEWWNDLWLNEGFAKFMEYISLDITYPELQVDDFFLGKCFEAMEVDSLSSSHPVSTDVENPTQIQEMFDDVSYDKGACILNMLRDFLTPEAFEIGIIRYLKRYSYQNTVNSHLWESLTDKWYSGDELDVRAIMDTWTLQEGFPLVTVEVRGREVRLSQERFLKTDDPSLTEGFLWQIPLTYMTSASNTIHRFLLKSKTGECPVDWVKFNVDMSGYYMVHYAGEGWNSIIKVLQYNHTALTSNDRASLIHNIFQLVSIGKVRLDTALELSLYLSRETEIMPVTQGFGELVPLYKLMEKRDMAALENQMKDYIVDLFRGLIDRQEWTDSGSVSERVLRSYLLLFGTVRNYAPCVTKATQLFSKWKDSDGNMSLPVDVTTAAFMIGARTPEGWDFLFEKYRTSLQMSVKSRMKSAMAFSPLQDKLKWMMEQSLHGEIMKTQDLPDVVVTVSRNPRGYKLGWDFLRANWHTMIKKFDLGSSTISYMVNGVTNQYSTREMLDEVKSFFGSLTEETGSEMRCIRQTYETIEDNIRWMDTNLPLLQAWLDKRSHKALHEDL
;
A
#
# COMPACT_ATOMS: atom_id res chain seq x y z
N MET A 1 -28.74 -4.56 10.15
CA MET A 1 -29.86 -5.49 10.51
C MET A 1 -30.10 -5.41 12.00
N SER A 2 -31.21 -4.84 12.44
CA SER A 2 -31.54 -4.74 13.87
C SER A 2 -32.15 -6.06 14.32
N PHE A 3 -31.52 -6.76 15.25
CA PHE A 3 -32.10 -7.92 15.89
C PHE A 3 -32.77 -7.54 17.20
N VAL A 4 -34.09 -7.63 17.25
CA VAL A 4 -34.88 -7.60 18.48
C VAL A 4 -35.12 -9.03 18.89
N LEU A 5 -34.60 -9.44 20.03
CA LEU A 5 -34.94 -10.71 20.67
C LEU A 5 -36.10 -10.52 21.67
N GLN A 6 -37.24 -11.06 21.31
CA GLN A 6 -38.35 -11.24 22.25
C GLN A 6 -38.43 -12.71 22.66
N VAL A 7 -38.26 -13.00 23.94
CA VAL A 7 -38.47 -14.29 24.54
C VAL A 7 -39.82 -14.30 25.28
N ARG A 8 -40.71 -15.24 24.94
CA ARG A 8 -41.65 -16.03 25.74
C ARG A 8 -42.61 -16.75 24.80
N GLY A 9 -42.71 -18.02 24.69
CA GLY A 9 -43.16 -19.04 25.62
C GLY A 9 -44.56 -19.53 25.29
N PHE A 10 -44.70 -20.80 24.69
CA PHE A 10 -45.86 -21.70 24.63
C PHE A 10 -47.00 -21.44 23.62
N PRO A 11 -47.74 -22.52 23.19
CA PRO A 11 -47.31 -23.81 22.68
C PRO A 11 -47.85 -24.13 21.26
N ALA A 12 -47.46 -25.28 20.75
CA ALA A 12 -47.82 -25.88 19.46
C ALA A 12 -49.31 -25.99 19.20
N PHE A 13 -49.70 -25.75 17.93
CA PHE A 13 -50.86 -26.41 17.31
C PHE A 13 -50.54 -26.75 15.83
N THR A 14 -50.66 -28.02 15.60
CA THR A 14 -50.63 -28.69 14.30
C THR A 14 -51.96 -28.49 13.59
N VAL A 15 -52.01 -28.04 12.33
CA VAL A 15 -53.14 -28.35 11.46
C VAL A 15 -52.67 -28.50 10.01
N THR A 16 -53.14 -29.54 9.46
CA THR A 16 -52.95 -30.32 8.30
C THR A 16 -53.30 -29.59 6.98
N MET A 17 -52.63 -30.01 5.92
CA MET A 17 -52.91 -29.76 4.49
C MET A 17 -54.40 -29.88 4.08
N LEU A 18 -54.78 -29.08 3.14
CA LEU A 18 -55.73 -29.48 2.10
C LEU A 18 -55.42 -28.80 0.78
N VAL A 19 -55.31 -29.63 -0.25
CA VAL A 19 -55.06 -29.31 -1.67
C VAL A 19 -56.38 -29.16 -2.39
N ALA A 20 -56.50 -28.24 -3.30
CA ALA A 20 -56.99 -28.48 -4.69
C ALA A 20 -57.75 -27.27 -5.29
N PRO A 21 -57.93 -27.25 -6.59
CA PRO A 21 -57.74 -26.09 -7.45
C PRO A 21 -59.03 -25.50 -8.06
N LEU A 22 -59.02 -24.30 -8.58
CA LEU A 22 -59.95 -23.96 -9.67
C LEU A 22 -59.44 -22.86 -10.62
N VAL A 23 -59.59 -23.13 -11.85
CA VAL A 23 -59.37 -22.40 -13.10
C VAL A 23 -60.47 -21.34 -13.30
N LEU A 24 -60.16 -20.14 -13.80
CA LEU A 24 -60.76 -19.52 -15.00
C LEU A 24 -60.29 -18.07 -15.24
N LEU A 25 -59.55 -17.87 -16.31
CA LEU A 25 -59.78 -17.09 -17.54
C LEU A 25 -60.14 -15.59 -17.49
N LEU A 26 -59.24 -14.85 -18.17
CA LEU A 26 -59.37 -13.70 -19.06
C LEU A 26 -59.71 -12.30 -18.53
N PHE A 27 -58.79 -11.37 -18.69
CA PHE A 27 -58.83 -10.38 -19.80
C PHE A 27 -57.50 -9.63 -19.94
N VAL A 28 -57.15 -9.44 -21.19
CA VAL A 28 -55.93 -8.84 -21.73
C VAL A 28 -56.02 -7.33 -21.63
N SER A 29 -54.97 -6.66 -21.21
CA SER A 29 -54.62 -5.35 -21.72
C SER A 29 -53.10 -5.24 -21.86
N PHE A 30 -52.67 -4.97 -23.04
CA PHE A 30 -51.28 -4.79 -23.45
C PHE A 30 -50.70 -3.49 -22.93
N SER A 31 -49.51 -3.53 -22.43
CA SER A 31 -48.50 -2.49 -22.58
C SER A 31 -47.11 -3.13 -22.54
N PRO A 32 -46.21 -2.73 -23.42
CA PRO A 32 -45.01 -3.49 -23.71
C PRO A 32 -43.80 -3.01 -22.87
N SER A 33 -43.04 -3.91 -22.38
CA SER A 33 -41.57 -4.00 -22.31
C SER A 33 -41.09 -4.74 -21.08
N SER A 34 -40.88 -6.00 -21.21
CA SER A 34 -39.81 -6.70 -20.54
C SER A 34 -39.28 -7.76 -21.50
N GLY A 35 -38.08 -7.50 -22.00
CA GLY A 35 -37.39 -8.44 -22.85
C GLY A 35 -37.23 -9.76 -22.12
N ALA A 36 -37.92 -10.80 -22.64
CA ALA A 36 -37.57 -12.15 -22.30
C ALA A 36 -36.12 -12.38 -22.75
N GLN A 37 -35.24 -12.63 -21.81
CA GLN A 37 -33.93 -13.20 -22.12
C GLN A 37 -34.20 -14.58 -22.76
N LEU A 38 -33.94 -14.67 -24.03
CA LEU A 38 -33.76 -15.94 -24.74
C LEU A 38 -32.65 -16.70 -23.98
N PRO A 39 -32.76 -18.05 -23.89
CA PRO A 39 -31.69 -18.85 -23.33
C PRO A 39 -30.42 -18.53 -24.10
N ASN A 40 -29.39 -18.16 -23.36
CA ASN A 40 -28.04 -17.86 -23.83
C ASN A 40 -27.64 -18.89 -24.88
N GLN A 41 -27.73 -18.52 -26.15
CA GLN A 41 -26.99 -19.21 -27.18
C GLN A 41 -25.52 -19.02 -26.77
N GLY A 42 -24.87 -20.10 -26.32
CA GLY A 42 -23.48 -20.09 -25.93
C GLY A 42 -22.70 -19.32 -26.97
N LYS A 43 -22.10 -18.21 -26.56
CA LYS A 43 -21.08 -17.56 -27.40
C LYS A 43 -20.13 -18.68 -27.78
N VAL A 44 -20.04 -18.98 -29.06
CA VAL A 44 -18.96 -19.82 -29.60
C VAL A 44 -17.70 -19.11 -29.12
N LYS A 45 -16.97 -19.69 -28.18
CA LYS A 45 -15.69 -19.14 -27.73
C LYS A 45 -14.84 -19.08 -28.98
N ASP A 46 -14.44 -17.88 -29.37
CA ASP A 46 -13.49 -17.71 -30.46
C ASP A 46 -12.20 -18.44 -30.06
N VAL A 47 -11.78 -19.36 -30.93
CA VAL A 47 -10.55 -20.10 -30.70
C VAL A 47 -9.39 -19.10 -30.73
N PRO A 48 -8.54 -19.04 -29.69
CA PRO A 48 -7.38 -18.13 -29.67
C PRO A 48 -6.50 -18.40 -30.92
N ILE A 49 -6.04 -17.34 -31.58
CA ILE A 49 -5.23 -17.44 -32.79
C ILE A 49 -3.84 -16.89 -32.52
N ALA A 50 -2.84 -17.72 -32.72
CA ALA A 50 -1.43 -17.33 -32.57
C ALA A 50 -1.01 -16.30 -33.63
N THR A 51 0.11 -15.61 -33.40
CA THR A 51 0.66 -14.57 -34.31
C THR A 51 0.89 -15.07 -35.74
N ASN A 52 1.11 -16.38 -35.94
CA ASN A 52 1.30 -17.00 -37.24
C ASN A 52 -0.02 -17.49 -37.90
N GLY A 53 -1.19 -17.16 -37.33
CA GLY A 53 -2.50 -17.53 -37.85
C GLY A 53 -2.97 -18.94 -37.49
N GLN A 54 -2.22 -19.72 -36.71
CA GLN A 54 -2.65 -21.05 -36.26
C GLN A 54 -3.48 -20.97 -34.99
N PRO A 55 -4.38 -21.93 -34.73
CA PRO A 55 -5.07 -22.02 -33.46
C PRO A 55 -4.07 -22.18 -32.31
N PHE A 56 -4.23 -21.37 -31.28
CA PHE A 56 -3.43 -21.49 -30.05
C PHE A 56 -4.08 -22.56 -29.15
N PRO A 57 -3.30 -23.51 -28.60
CA PRO A 57 -3.85 -24.71 -27.95
C PRO A 57 -4.39 -24.49 -26.54
N TRP A 58 -4.40 -23.24 -26.05
CA TRP A 58 -4.86 -22.87 -24.70
C TRP A 58 -5.68 -21.58 -24.71
N ASP A 59 -6.82 -21.57 -24.01
CA ASP A 59 -7.81 -20.48 -24.07
C ASP A 59 -7.96 -19.71 -22.75
N ARG A 60 -7.04 -19.92 -21.79
CA ARG A 60 -7.08 -19.28 -20.47
C ARG A 60 -5.82 -18.47 -20.21
N MET A 61 -5.97 -17.42 -19.38
CA MET A 61 -4.83 -16.59 -18.95
C MET A 61 -3.91 -17.35 -17.98
N ARG A 62 -4.49 -18.13 -17.03
CA ARG A 62 -3.76 -19.02 -16.12
C ARG A 62 -3.18 -20.20 -16.88
N LEU A 63 -1.93 -20.57 -16.53
CA LEU A 63 -1.26 -21.70 -17.16
C LEU A 63 -1.91 -23.05 -16.82
N PRO A 64 -1.83 -24.05 -17.75
CA PRO A 64 -2.27 -25.40 -17.45
C PRO A 64 -1.37 -26.08 -16.43
N LYS A 65 -1.97 -26.84 -15.50
CA LYS A 65 -1.24 -27.63 -14.49
C LYS A 65 -0.76 -29.01 -15.01
N THR A 66 -0.68 -29.20 -16.32
CA THR A 66 -0.24 -30.46 -16.95
C THR A 66 1.26 -30.70 -16.84
N VAL A 67 2.03 -29.61 -16.78
CA VAL A 67 3.48 -29.60 -16.67
C VAL A 67 3.87 -28.54 -15.62
N SER A 68 4.89 -28.81 -14.82
CA SER A 68 5.47 -27.84 -13.90
C SER A 68 6.99 -27.77 -14.01
N PRO A 69 7.61 -26.61 -13.74
CA PRO A 69 9.07 -26.48 -13.70
C PRO A 69 9.64 -27.11 -12.42
N LEU A 70 10.84 -27.70 -12.53
CA LEU A 70 11.62 -28.19 -11.41
C LEU A 70 12.86 -27.33 -11.17
N HIS A 71 13.53 -26.94 -12.26
CA HIS A 71 14.78 -26.20 -12.21
C HIS A 71 14.95 -25.35 -13.47
N TYR A 72 15.44 -24.13 -13.27
CA TYR A 72 15.90 -23.24 -14.34
C TYR A 72 17.42 -23.09 -14.29
N ASP A 73 18.08 -23.31 -15.41
CA ASP A 73 19.47 -22.92 -15.65
C ASP A 73 19.46 -21.75 -16.61
N LEU A 74 19.73 -20.54 -16.11
CA LEU A 74 19.62 -19.29 -16.85
C LEU A 74 21.02 -18.72 -17.10
N THR A 75 21.37 -18.52 -18.37
CA THR A 75 22.54 -17.72 -18.77
C THR A 75 22.05 -16.42 -19.36
N ILE A 76 22.48 -15.28 -18.84
CA ILE A 76 22.00 -13.94 -19.22
C ILE A 76 23.21 -13.05 -19.52
N HIS A 77 23.16 -12.32 -20.62
CA HIS A 77 24.20 -11.42 -21.08
C HIS A 77 23.63 -10.03 -21.40
N PRO A 78 23.57 -9.11 -20.42
CA PRO A 78 23.20 -7.72 -20.70
C PRO A 78 24.38 -6.96 -21.34
N ASN A 79 24.05 -6.11 -22.29
CA ASN A 79 24.97 -5.15 -22.86
C ASN A 79 24.56 -3.72 -22.45
N LEU A 80 25.28 -3.15 -21.49
CA LEU A 80 24.97 -1.81 -20.96
C LEU A 80 25.32 -0.66 -21.91
N THR A 81 25.92 -0.97 -23.06
CA THR A 81 26.20 0.04 -24.11
C THR A 81 25.08 0.09 -25.14
N THR A 82 24.58 -1.06 -25.61
CA THR A 82 23.48 -1.15 -26.57
C THR A 82 22.11 -1.18 -25.89
N LEU A 83 22.06 -1.38 -24.57
CA LEU A 83 20.88 -1.47 -23.72
C LEU A 83 19.94 -2.61 -24.13
N ASP A 84 20.53 -3.74 -24.49
CA ASP A 84 19.83 -4.98 -24.80
C ASP A 84 20.41 -6.15 -23.98
N PHE A 85 19.77 -7.29 -24.07
CA PHE A 85 20.27 -8.51 -23.45
C PHE A 85 19.90 -9.74 -24.29
N THR A 86 20.73 -10.76 -24.17
CA THR A 86 20.47 -12.11 -24.69
C THR A 86 20.56 -13.12 -23.57
N GLY A 87 19.95 -14.28 -23.78
CA GLY A 87 20.08 -15.35 -22.80
C GLY A 87 19.67 -16.72 -23.32
N VAL A 88 19.95 -17.71 -22.49
CA VAL A 88 19.54 -19.11 -22.69
C VAL A 88 18.84 -19.56 -21.42
N ALA A 89 17.62 -20.05 -21.55
CA ALA A 89 16.89 -20.71 -20.47
C ALA A 89 16.83 -22.21 -20.74
N ARG A 90 17.29 -23.02 -19.78
CA ARG A 90 17.07 -24.48 -19.75
C ARG A 90 16.15 -24.76 -18.58
N ILE A 91 14.98 -25.35 -18.86
CA ILE A 91 13.93 -25.57 -17.88
C ILE A 91 13.70 -27.08 -17.77
N GLN A 92 14.00 -27.64 -16.62
CA GLN A 92 13.65 -29.02 -16.30
C GLN A 92 12.18 -29.09 -15.89
N LEU A 93 11.46 -30.05 -16.46
CA LEU A 93 10.00 -30.14 -16.36
C LEU A 93 9.59 -31.47 -15.74
N ASP A 94 8.55 -31.44 -14.92
CA ASP A 94 7.80 -32.60 -14.45
C ASP A 94 6.43 -32.66 -15.18
N VAL A 95 6.08 -33.80 -15.73
CA VAL A 95 4.84 -33.99 -16.50
C VAL A 95 3.81 -34.72 -15.65
N HIS A 96 2.73 -34.04 -15.34
CA HIS A 96 1.64 -34.54 -14.48
C HIS A 96 0.52 -35.25 -15.26
N GLN A 97 0.40 -34.93 -16.55
CA GLN A 97 -0.55 -35.56 -17.47
C GLN A 97 0.11 -35.67 -18.86
N ASP A 98 -0.20 -36.75 -19.58
CA ASP A 98 0.28 -36.92 -20.95
C ASP A 98 -0.13 -35.73 -21.80
N THR A 99 0.82 -35.10 -22.48
CA THR A 99 0.60 -33.91 -23.30
C THR A 99 1.61 -33.83 -24.44
N SER A 100 1.24 -33.17 -25.54
CA SER A 100 2.17 -32.78 -26.59
C SER A 100 2.45 -31.26 -26.59
N THR A 101 1.95 -30.55 -25.58
CA THR A 101 2.00 -29.10 -25.51
C THR A 101 2.51 -28.64 -24.15
N ILE A 102 3.48 -27.73 -24.16
CA ILE A 102 3.93 -26.99 -22.97
C ILE A 102 3.53 -25.53 -23.18
N VAL A 103 2.80 -24.96 -22.24
CA VAL A 103 2.42 -23.52 -22.27
C VAL A 103 3.18 -22.82 -21.15
N LEU A 104 3.85 -21.73 -21.50
CA LEU A 104 4.59 -20.88 -20.56
C LEU A 104 4.44 -19.39 -20.93
N HIS A 105 4.92 -18.48 -20.09
CA HIS A 105 4.85 -17.06 -20.35
C HIS A 105 6.12 -16.50 -21.01
N ALA A 106 5.94 -15.56 -21.93
CA ALA A 106 6.97 -14.68 -22.46
C ALA A 106 6.31 -13.37 -22.94
N LYS A 107 6.89 -12.24 -22.57
CA LYS A 107 6.40 -10.90 -22.93
C LYS A 107 7.51 -10.14 -23.62
N GLN A 108 7.28 -9.80 -24.92
CA GLN A 108 8.23 -8.99 -25.70
C GLN A 108 9.65 -9.59 -25.81
N LEU A 109 9.79 -10.90 -25.71
CA LEU A 109 11.02 -11.64 -25.91
C LEU A 109 11.06 -12.19 -27.33
N GLN A 110 12.20 -12.01 -28.01
CA GLN A 110 12.49 -12.71 -29.29
C GLN A 110 13.00 -14.11 -28.92
N VAL A 111 12.12 -15.12 -29.00
CA VAL A 111 12.46 -16.50 -28.67
C VAL A 111 12.89 -17.26 -29.92
N SER A 112 14.01 -17.99 -29.85
CA SER A 112 14.57 -18.76 -30.93
C SER A 112 15.20 -20.07 -30.44
N ASN A 113 15.60 -20.94 -31.35
CA ASN A 113 16.32 -22.19 -31.08
C ASN A 113 15.70 -23.02 -29.93
N VAL A 114 14.38 -23.30 -30.04
CA VAL A 114 13.63 -24.02 -29.01
C VAL A 114 13.76 -25.51 -29.18
N LEU A 115 14.36 -26.18 -28.20
CA LEU A 115 14.70 -27.58 -28.22
C LEU A 115 14.11 -28.35 -27.06
N LEU A 116 13.61 -29.55 -27.30
CA LEU A 116 13.27 -30.52 -26.27
C LEU A 116 14.46 -31.47 -26.10
N LEU A 117 14.99 -31.53 -24.89
CA LEU A 117 16.00 -32.50 -24.49
C LEU A 117 15.30 -33.66 -23.78
N ALA A 118 15.16 -34.77 -24.43
CA ALA A 118 14.52 -35.98 -23.93
C ALA A 118 15.56 -37.13 -23.82
N PRO A 119 15.27 -38.17 -23.04
CA PRO A 119 16.17 -39.33 -22.97
C PRO A 119 16.46 -39.98 -24.35
N GLU A 120 15.52 -39.81 -25.28
CA GLU A 120 15.61 -40.36 -26.65
C GLU A 120 16.39 -39.47 -27.63
N GLY A 121 16.82 -38.27 -27.19
CA GLY A 121 17.59 -37.31 -27.96
C GLY A 121 17.04 -35.92 -28.00
N VAL A 122 17.72 -34.99 -28.70
CA VAL A 122 17.36 -33.60 -28.85
C VAL A 122 16.47 -33.41 -30.08
N ARG A 123 15.35 -32.67 -29.89
CA ARG A 123 14.36 -32.39 -30.96
C ARG A 123 13.94 -30.92 -30.95
N PRO A 124 13.76 -30.29 -32.10
CA PRO A 124 13.20 -28.96 -32.17
C PRO A 124 11.70 -28.98 -31.79
N LEU A 125 11.24 -27.94 -31.12
CA LEU A 125 9.82 -27.69 -30.83
C LEU A 125 9.29 -26.58 -31.74
N ARG A 126 8.03 -26.73 -32.17
CA ARG A 126 7.34 -25.62 -32.83
C ARG A 126 6.81 -24.65 -31.79
N VAL A 127 6.91 -23.36 -32.07
CA VAL A 127 6.48 -22.32 -31.15
C VAL A 127 5.26 -21.62 -31.73
N LEU A 128 4.21 -21.47 -30.93
CA LEU A 128 3.09 -20.59 -31.17
C LEU A 128 3.13 -19.48 -30.10
N GLU A 129 2.89 -18.26 -30.53
CA GLU A 129 2.89 -17.10 -29.64
C GLU A 129 1.50 -16.47 -29.59
N TYR A 130 1.01 -16.19 -28.37
CA TYR A 130 -0.26 -15.53 -28.10
C TYR A 130 -0.07 -14.31 -27.20
N PRO A 131 0.23 -13.13 -27.79
CA PRO A 131 0.54 -11.91 -27.07
C PRO A 131 -0.54 -11.41 -26.11
N PRO A 132 -1.87 -11.60 -26.36
CA PRO A 132 -2.89 -11.13 -25.42
C PRO A 132 -2.76 -11.70 -24.00
N PHE A 133 -2.22 -12.92 -23.86
CA PHE A 133 -1.97 -13.53 -22.55
C PHE A 133 -0.48 -13.65 -22.22
N HIS A 134 0.39 -13.04 -23.04
CA HIS A 134 1.86 -13.17 -22.91
C HIS A 134 2.29 -14.64 -22.89
N GLN A 135 1.68 -15.51 -23.68
CA GLN A 135 1.91 -16.96 -23.67
C GLN A 135 2.62 -17.46 -24.91
N LEU A 136 3.47 -18.47 -24.68
CA LEU A 136 4.04 -19.33 -25.72
C LEU A 136 3.53 -20.74 -25.53
N ALA A 137 3.15 -21.42 -26.64
CA ALA A 137 2.91 -22.85 -26.66
C ALA A 137 4.06 -23.53 -27.44
N LEU A 138 4.75 -24.44 -26.76
CA LEU A 138 5.80 -25.28 -27.34
C LEU A 138 5.19 -26.64 -27.71
N LEU A 139 5.13 -26.93 -28.99
CA LEU A 139 4.47 -28.13 -29.55
C LEU A 139 5.51 -29.21 -29.89
N SER A 140 5.35 -30.38 -29.26
CA SER A 140 6.12 -31.57 -29.53
C SER A 140 5.41 -32.51 -30.50
N ASP A 141 6.11 -33.09 -31.48
CA ASP A 141 5.55 -34.10 -32.37
C ASP A 141 5.36 -35.46 -31.66
N SER A 142 5.87 -35.60 -30.44
CA SER A 142 5.71 -36.79 -29.59
C SER A 142 5.05 -36.42 -28.26
N VAL A 143 4.28 -37.36 -27.70
CA VAL A 143 3.63 -37.19 -26.39
C VAL A 143 4.67 -37.18 -25.29
N LEU A 144 4.65 -36.17 -24.45
CA LEU A 144 5.38 -36.12 -23.19
C LEU A 144 4.62 -36.95 -22.16
N THR A 145 5.25 -37.97 -21.63
CA THR A 145 4.58 -38.97 -20.79
C THR A 145 4.58 -38.56 -19.32
N LYS A 146 3.44 -38.73 -18.68
CA LYS A 146 3.26 -38.50 -17.23
C LYS A 146 4.33 -39.21 -16.40
N GLY A 147 4.88 -38.49 -15.42
CA GLY A 147 5.90 -38.97 -14.48
C GLY A 147 7.30 -39.03 -15.06
N ARG A 148 7.50 -38.61 -16.33
CA ARG A 148 8.83 -38.46 -16.92
C ARG A 148 9.31 -37.02 -16.81
N LYS A 149 10.62 -36.84 -16.66
CA LYS A 149 11.29 -35.53 -16.66
C LYS A 149 11.82 -35.25 -18.06
N TYR A 150 11.63 -34.03 -18.49
CA TYR A 150 12.12 -33.49 -19.74
C TYR A 150 12.86 -32.18 -19.46
N GLU A 151 13.64 -31.69 -20.42
CA GLU A 151 14.25 -30.37 -20.38
C GLU A 151 13.95 -29.65 -21.69
N VAL A 152 13.54 -28.38 -21.58
CA VAL A 152 13.40 -27.50 -22.75
C VAL A 152 14.49 -26.43 -22.70
N GLN A 153 15.13 -26.18 -23.85
CA GLN A 153 16.08 -25.09 -24.02
C GLN A 153 15.46 -24.03 -24.94
N LEU A 154 15.54 -22.76 -24.54
CA LEU A 154 15.10 -21.62 -25.34
C LEU A 154 16.19 -20.56 -25.34
N GLU A 155 16.53 -20.04 -26.52
CA GLU A 155 17.33 -18.83 -26.64
C GLU A 155 16.39 -17.62 -26.73
N PHE A 156 16.76 -16.50 -26.10
CA PHE A 156 15.94 -15.31 -26.08
C PHE A 156 16.78 -14.04 -26.14
N ALA A 157 16.17 -12.97 -26.65
CA ALA A 157 16.75 -11.63 -26.71
C ALA A 157 15.69 -10.57 -26.52
N ALA A 158 16.03 -9.45 -25.90
CA ALA A 158 15.20 -8.27 -25.80
C ALA A 158 16.04 -7.02 -25.46
N ASN A 159 15.39 -5.84 -25.50
CA ASN A 159 15.97 -4.63 -24.95
C ASN A 159 15.77 -4.57 -23.44
N LEU A 160 16.72 -3.96 -22.71
CA LEU A 160 16.47 -3.56 -21.32
C LEU A 160 15.26 -2.64 -21.28
N SER A 161 14.37 -2.90 -20.33
CA SER A 161 13.13 -2.12 -20.19
C SER A 161 13.40 -0.64 -19.91
N ASP A 162 12.59 0.24 -20.49
CA ASP A 162 12.55 1.67 -20.22
C ASP A 162 11.57 2.03 -19.08
N SER A 163 10.80 1.04 -18.57
CA SER A 163 9.99 1.14 -17.36
C SER A 163 10.80 0.73 -16.13
N PHE A 164 10.16 0.64 -14.97
CA PHE A 164 10.78 0.19 -13.73
C PHE A 164 10.62 -1.33 -13.49
N HIS A 165 10.10 -2.08 -14.46
CA HIS A 165 9.75 -3.50 -14.32
C HIS A 165 10.47 -4.38 -15.34
N GLY A 166 10.57 -5.68 -15.03
CA GLY A 166 11.31 -6.66 -15.81
C GLY A 166 12.81 -6.53 -15.58
N PHE A 167 13.61 -6.80 -16.60
CA PHE A 167 15.04 -6.50 -16.59
C PHE A 167 15.23 -5.12 -17.21
N TYR A 168 15.48 -4.12 -16.37
CA TYR A 168 15.44 -2.72 -16.76
C TYR A 168 16.76 -2.00 -16.54
N LYS A 169 16.96 -0.90 -17.26
CA LYS A 169 18.10 -0.01 -17.08
C LYS A 169 17.84 0.99 -15.96
N SER A 170 18.84 1.23 -15.12
CA SER A 170 18.92 2.33 -14.19
C SER A 170 20.19 3.13 -14.42
N SER A 171 20.23 4.38 -13.98
CA SER A 171 21.37 5.24 -14.19
C SER A 171 21.58 6.21 -13.04
N TYR A 172 22.82 6.64 -12.86
CA TYR A 172 23.17 7.70 -11.92
C TYR A 172 24.28 8.60 -12.49
N ARG A 173 24.46 9.77 -11.87
CA ARG A 173 25.56 10.68 -12.20
C ARG A 173 26.63 10.64 -11.12
N THR A 174 27.86 10.46 -11.54
CA THR A 174 29.04 10.57 -10.67
C THR A 174 29.28 12.04 -10.24
N ARG A 175 30.15 12.27 -9.26
CA ARG A 175 30.57 13.62 -8.85
C ARG A 175 31.19 14.44 -10.00
N SER A 176 31.81 13.76 -10.97
CA SER A 176 32.36 14.40 -12.19
C SER A 176 31.28 14.76 -13.22
N GLY A 177 30.02 14.34 -13.02
CA GLY A 177 28.92 14.54 -13.95
C GLY A 177 28.79 13.46 -15.02
N GLU A 178 29.65 12.43 -15.03
CA GLU A 178 29.54 11.27 -15.90
C GLU A 178 28.23 10.50 -15.60
N VAL A 179 27.51 10.10 -16.65
CA VAL A 179 26.34 9.22 -16.52
C VAL A 179 26.81 7.78 -16.57
N ARG A 180 26.47 6.99 -15.55
CA ARG A 180 26.73 5.56 -15.49
C ARG A 180 25.41 4.80 -15.51
N VAL A 181 25.43 3.68 -16.24
CA VAL A 181 24.28 2.82 -16.44
C VAL A 181 24.52 1.48 -15.77
N LEU A 182 23.47 0.93 -15.18
CA LEU A 182 23.40 -0.40 -14.62
C LEU A 182 22.12 -1.09 -15.10
N ALA A 183 22.04 -2.40 -14.95
CA ALA A 183 20.85 -3.18 -15.19
C ALA A 183 20.41 -3.87 -13.88
N SER A 184 19.12 -3.79 -13.56
CA SER A 184 18.50 -4.37 -12.38
C SER A 184 17.18 -5.04 -12.72
N THR A 185 16.71 -5.92 -11.86
CA THR A 185 15.43 -6.61 -12.02
C THR A 185 14.37 -6.09 -11.05
N GLN A 186 13.08 -6.10 -11.51
CA GLN A 186 11.89 -6.01 -10.71
C GLN A 186 10.84 -6.91 -11.32
N PHE A 187 10.58 -8.08 -10.72
CA PHE A 187 9.74 -9.12 -11.33
C PHE A 187 8.36 -9.27 -10.73
N GLU A 188 8.13 -8.81 -9.52
CA GLU A 188 6.80 -8.79 -8.94
C GLU A 188 5.90 -7.76 -9.65
N ALA A 189 4.68 -8.10 -9.99
CA ALA A 189 3.99 -9.37 -9.81
C ALA A 189 4.21 -10.35 -10.97
N THR A 190 4.17 -9.90 -12.22
CA THR A 190 4.13 -10.75 -13.44
C THR A 190 5.15 -10.28 -14.49
N PHE A 191 6.32 -9.83 -14.05
CA PHE A 191 7.30 -9.22 -14.96
C PHE A 191 8.54 -10.09 -15.21
N ALA A 192 8.71 -11.26 -14.56
CA ALA A 192 9.75 -12.20 -14.89
C ALA A 192 9.64 -12.68 -16.35
N ARG A 193 8.42 -12.80 -16.86
CA ARG A 193 8.13 -13.17 -18.26
C ARG A 193 8.65 -12.18 -19.30
N GLY A 194 9.05 -10.97 -18.90
CA GLY A 194 9.69 -9.97 -19.75
C GLY A 194 11.22 -10.07 -19.76
N ALA A 195 11.80 -10.92 -18.88
CA ALA A 195 13.24 -11.09 -18.74
C ALA A 195 13.71 -12.48 -19.21
N PHE A 196 12.90 -13.50 -19.05
CA PHE A 196 13.16 -14.86 -19.57
C PHE A 196 11.85 -15.65 -19.71
N PRO A 197 11.77 -16.63 -20.65
CA PRO A 197 10.58 -17.49 -20.77
C PRO A 197 10.41 -18.34 -19.50
N CYS A 198 9.23 -18.33 -18.87
CA CYS A 198 9.02 -19.01 -17.59
C CYS A 198 7.53 -19.32 -17.31
N PHE A 199 7.30 -20.16 -16.29
CA PHE A 199 5.99 -20.38 -15.69
C PHE A 199 5.76 -19.32 -14.61
N ASP A 200 5.34 -18.13 -15.06
CA ASP A 200 5.31 -16.90 -14.25
C ASP A 200 4.03 -16.79 -13.44
N GLU A 201 3.83 -17.75 -12.53
CA GLU A 201 2.77 -17.75 -11.52
C GLU A 201 3.35 -18.21 -10.16
N PRO A 202 2.92 -17.65 -9.03
CA PRO A 202 3.54 -17.91 -7.72
C PRO A 202 3.58 -19.39 -7.33
N ALA A 203 2.60 -20.19 -7.77
CA ALA A 203 2.50 -21.60 -7.44
C ALA A 203 3.50 -22.51 -8.22
N PHE A 204 4.12 -22.01 -9.29
CA PHE A 204 5.11 -22.78 -10.05
C PHE A 204 6.53 -22.57 -9.50
N LYS A 205 6.72 -22.88 -8.20
CA LYS A 205 8.04 -22.77 -7.56
C LYS A 205 9.04 -23.76 -8.17
N ALA A 206 10.27 -23.31 -8.40
CA ALA A 206 11.39 -24.09 -8.89
C ALA A 206 12.72 -23.63 -8.28
N ASN A 207 13.81 -24.39 -8.50
CA ASN A 207 15.16 -23.95 -8.20
C ASN A 207 15.73 -23.17 -9.39
N PHE A 208 16.62 -22.21 -9.13
CA PHE A 208 17.26 -21.38 -10.16
C PHE A 208 18.77 -21.43 -10.01
N THR A 209 19.47 -21.69 -11.13
CA THR A 209 20.92 -21.53 -11.26
C THR A 209 21.16 -20.42 -12.27
N ILE A 210 21.84 -19.34 -11.85
CA ILE A 210 22.03 -18.14 -12.67
C ILE A 210 23.49 -18.03 -13.08
N ARG A 211 23.73 -17.72 -14.35
CA ARG A 211 25.02 -17.33 -14.91
C ARG A 211 24.88 -15.97 -15.56
N MET A 212 25.77 -15.05 -15.19
CA MET A 212 25.73 -13.67 -15.68
C MET A 212 27.02 -13.35 -16.46
N ILE A 213 26.87 -13.05 -17.73
CA ILE A 213 27.98 -12.61 -18.59
C ILE A 213 28.06 -11.07 -18.52
N ARG A 214 29.24 -10.56 -18.24
CA ARG A 214 29.49 -9.14 -18.06
C ARG A 214 30.88 -8.67 -18.51
N GLU A 215 31.02 -7.36 -18.66
CA GLU A 215 32.34 -6.74 -18.82
C GLU A 215 33.14 -6.78 -17.50
N PRO A 216 34.49 -6.79 -17.56
CA PRO A 216 35.35 -6.85 -16.36
C PRO A 216 35.18 -5.66 -15.39
N ARG A 217 34.76 -4.49 -15.88
CA ARG A 217 34.55 -3.25 -15.07
C ARG A 217 33.29 -3.31 -14.20
N HIS A 218 32.40 -4.25 -14.45
CA HIS A 218 31.16 -4.39 -13.71
C HIS A 218 31.24 -5.59 -12.74
N ILE A 219 30.40 -5.58 -11.72
CA ILE A 219 30.10 -6.72 -10.88
C ILE A 219 28.73 -7.27 -11.24
N ALA A 220 28.49 -8.54 -10.97
CA ALA A 220 27.16 -9.13 -10.97
C ALA A 220 26.84 -9.66 -9.58
N ILE A 221 25.60 -9.43 -9.14
CA ILE A 221 25.03 -9.96 -7.90
C ILE A 221 23.68 -10.60 -8.22
N SER A 222 23.30 -11.62 -7.43
CA SER A 222 22.04 -12.35 -7.61
C SER A 222 21.54 -12.89 -6.28
N ASN A 223 20.43 -13.64 -6.27
CA ASN A 223 19.84 -14.26 -5.09
C ASN A 223 20.86 -15.04 -4.24
N MET A 224 21.73 -15.83 -4.89
CA MET A 224 22.69 -16.72 -4.23
C MET A 224 24.13 -16.19 -4.33
N PRO A 225 25.06 -16.69 -3.51
CA PRO A 225 26.46 -16.33 -3.60
C PRO A 225 27.07 -16.72 -4.97
N LYS A 226 28.00 -15.90 -5.42
CA LYS A 226 28.84 -16.23 -6.58
C LYS A 226 29.85 -17.31 -6.20
N VAL A 227 29.85 -18.44 -6.92
CA VAL A 227 30.72 -19.57 -6.67
C VAL A 227 31.99 -19.55 -7.51
N LYS A 228 31.97 -18.98 -8.71
CA LYS A 228 33.16 -18.82 -9.59
C LYS A 228 32.91 -17.77 -10.66
N THR A 229 34.03 -17.33 -11.26
CA THR A 229 34.02 -16.50 -12.46
C THR A 229 34.87 -17.24 -13.53
N VAL A 230 34.38 -17.25 -14.77
CA VAL A 230 35.06 -17.91 -15.92
C VAL A 230 35.35 -16.84 -16.97
N ASP A 231 36.58 -16.85 -17.48
CA ASP A 231 36.95 -15.97 -18.59
C ASP A 231 36.35 -16.48 -19.90
N LEU A 232 35.72 -15.56 -20.65
CA LEU A 232 35.15 -15.85 -21.97
C LEU A 232 35.95 -15.19 -23.08
N PRO A 233 35.87 -15.72 -24.34
CA PRO A 233 36.45 -15.06 -25.51
C PRO A 233 35.93 -13.61 -25.64
N GLY A 234 36.79 -12.70 -26.07
CA GLY A 234 36.44 -11.29 -26.22
C GLY A 234 36.60 -10.44 -24.95
N GLY A 235 37.16 -11.02 -23.87
CA GLY A 235 37.44 -10.28 -22.63
C GLY A 235 36.24 -10.13 -21.72
N LEU A 236 35.20 -10.91 -21.93
CA LEU A 236 34.02 -10.97 -21.04
C LEU A 236 34.26 -11.94 -19.89
N LEU A 237 33.50 -11.78 -18.83
CA LEU A 237 33.50 -12.66 -17.66
C LEU A 237 32.12 -13.28 -17.48
N GLU A 238 32.07 -14.56 -17.12
CA GLU A 238 30.84 -15.25 -16.75
C GLU A 238 30.88 -15.60 -15.25
N ASP A 239 30.04 -14.94 -14.48
CA ASP A 239 29.83 -15.20 -13.05
C ASP A 239 28.79 -16.31 -12.86
N HIS A 240 29.15 -17.36 -12.16
CA HIS A 240 28.25 -18.45 -11.79
C HIS A 240 27.81 -18.33 -10.36
N PHE A 241 26.50 -18.32 -10.15
CA PHE A 241 25.90 -18.28 -8.83
C PHE A 241 25.46 -19.68 -8.38
N ASP A 242 25.40 -19.90 -7.07
CA ASP A 242 24.90 -21.16 -6.51
C ASP A 242 23.41 -21.34 -6.84
N THR A 243 22.92 -22.57 -6.71
CA THR A 243 21.51 -22.88 -6.98
C THR A 243 20.63 -22.44 -5.82
N THR A 244 19.51 -21.78 -6.11
CA THR A 244 18.56 -21.31 -5.10
C THR A 244 17.82 -22.46 -4.44
N VAL A 245 17.20 -22.20 -3.32
CA VAL A 245 16.10 -23.02 -2.80
C VAL A 245 14.90 -22.94 -3.75
N LYS A 246 13.88 -23.79 -3.53
CA LYS A 246 12.64 -23.78 -4.31
C LYS A 246 11.85 -22.49 -4.04
N MET A 247 11.66 -21.65 -5.06
CA MET A 247 11.01 -20.34 -4.95
C MET A 247 10.22 -19.96 -6.20
N SER A 248 9.37 -18.92 -6.09
CA SER A 248 8.59 -18.38 -7.19
C SER A 248 9.43 -17.51 -8.14
N THR A 249 9.00 -17.36 -9.39
CA THR A 249 9.69 -16.58 -10.42
C THR A 249 9.83 -15.10 -10.07
N TYR A 250 8.83 -14.51 -9.42
CA TYR A 250 8.84 -13.10 -9.08
C TYR A 250 9.95 -12.71 -8.07
N LEU A 251 10.53 -13.69 -7.36
CA LEU A 251 11.60 -13.50 -6.38
C LEU A 251 13.01 -13.62 -6.98
N VAL A 252 13.12 -13.97 -8.26
CA VAL A 252 14.41 -14.03 -8.96
C VAL A 252 14.96 -12.62 -9.15
N ALA A 253 16.22 -12.41 -8.83
CA ALA A 253 16.86 -11.12 -8.97
C ALA A 253 18.31 -11.23 -9.43
N TYR A 254 18.73 -10.25 -10.24
CA TYR A 254 20.12 -10.04 -10.62
C TYR A 254 20.39 -8.59 -10.99
N ILE A 255 21.58 -8.11 -10.67
CA ILE A 255 22.04 -6.75 -10.95
C ILE A 255 23.42 -6.83 -11.59
N VAL A 256 23.64 -6.03 -12.65
CA VAL A 256 24.96 -5.79 -13.25
C VAL A 256 25.28 -4.32 -13.14
N SER A 257 26.33 -3.96 -12.41
CA SER A 257 26.62 -2.59 -12.03
C SER A 257 28.12 -2.38 -11.72
N ASP A 258 28.47 -1.15 -11.41
CA ASP A 258 29.78 -0.77 -10.82
C ASP A 258 29.68 -0.48 -9.31
N PHE A 259 28.71 -1.06 -8.62
CA PHE A 259 28.49 -0.87 -7.19
C PHE A 259 29.68 -1.30 -6.33
N LEU A 260 29.82 -0.63 -5.18
CA LEU A 260 30.66 -1.10 -4.08
C LEU A 260 29.79 -1.79 -3.02
N SER A 261 30.41 -2.65 -2.20
CA SER A 261 29.67 -3.38 -1.14
C SER A 261 30.46 -3.52 0.13
N ILE A 262 29.70 -3.58 1.24
CA ILE A 262 30.10 -4.08 2.56
C ILE A 262 28.95 -4.99 3.05
N SER A 263 28.43 -5.90 2.21
CA SER A 263 27.15 -6.63 2.32
C SER A 263 25.89 -5.78 2.10
N VAL A 264 26.04 -4.45 1.94
CA VAL A 264 25.02 -3.55 1.42
C VAL A 264 25.61 -2.87 0.19
N TYR A 265 24.89 -2.92 -0.93
CA TYR A 265 25.35 -2.40 -2.22
C TYR A 265 24.78 -1.03 -2.50
N ALA A 266 25.62 -0.12 -2.92
CA ALA A 266 25.23 1.22 -3.36
C ALA A 266 26.19 1.75 -4.42
N VAL A 267 25.80 2.87 -5.07
CA VAL A 267 26.73 3.60 -5.95
C VAL A 267 27.94 4.07 -5.15
N PRO A 268 29.14 4.13 -5.75
CA PRO A 268 30.38 4.43 -5.03
C PRO A 268 30.34 5.72 -4.19
N GLU A 269 29.63 6.73 -4.68
CA GLU A 269 29.52 8.04 -4.05
C GLU A 269 28.68 8.09 -2.77
N LYS A 270 27.90 7.02 -2.48
CA LYS A 270 26.95 6.95 -1.36
C LYS A 270 27.19 5.75 -0.42
N ILE A 271 28.29 5.03 -0.62
CA ILE A 271 28.58 3.81 0.15
C ILE A 271 28.72 4.08 1.67
N ASP A 272 29.13 5.26 2.06
CA ASP A 272 29.25 5.71 3.45
C ASP A 272 27.88 5.83 4.18
N GLN A 273 26.77 5.83 3.45
CA GLN A 273 25.41 5.92 4.00
C GLN A 273 24.78 4.53 4.25
N THR A 274 25.51 3.43 4.04
CA THR A 274 24.98 2.06 4.14
C THR A 274 25.11 1.40 5.51
N ALA A 275 25.91 2.00 6.43
CA ALA A 275 26.27 1.36 7.68
C ALA A 275 25.07 1.08 8.60
N PHE A 276 24.09 2.00 8.66
CA PHE A 276 22.88 1.80 9.45
C PHE A 276 22.03 0.65 8.93
N ALA A 277 21.85 0.57 7.59
CA ALA A 277 21.07 -0.49 6.96
C ALA A 277 21.66 -1.88 7.23
N LEU A 278 22.99 -1.98 7.25
CA LEU A 278 23.67 -3.23 7.59
C LEU A 278 23.40 -3.64 9.04
N ASP A 279 23.55 -2.71 10.00
CA ASP A 279 23.27 -2.97 11.43
C ASP A 279 21.80 -3.37 11.63
N ALA A 280 20.86 -2.66 10.97
CA ALA A 280 19.45 -2.95 11.05
C ALA A 280 19.12 -4.34 10.48
N ALA A 281 19.68 -4.68 9.31
CA ALA A 281 19.43 -5.97 8.69
C ALA A 281 19.89 -7.16 9.56
N VAL A 282 21.06 -7.04 10.20
CA VAL A 282 21.56 -8.11 11.10
C VAL A 282 20.61 -8.27 12.29
N LYS A 283 20.25 -7.20 12.99
CA LYS A 283 19.40 -7.26 14.18
C LYS A 283 17.99 -7.80 13.85
N LEU A 284 17.45 -7.39 12.71
CA LEU A 284 16.11 -7.82 12.30
C LEU A 284 16.07 -9.27 11.84
N LEU A 285 17.11 -9.75 11.13
CA LEU A 285 17.20 -11.16 10.78
C LEU A 285 17.33 -12.02 12.03
N ASP A 286 18.21 -11.67 12.98
CA ASP A 286 18.33 -12.38 14.25
C ASP A 286 16.99 -12.41 15.01
N PHE A 287 16.26 -11.28 15.03
CA PHE A 287 14.93 -11.23 15.63
C PHE A 287 13.95 -12.19 14.95
N TYR A 288 13.87 -12.19 13.61
CA TYR A 288 12.93 -13.06 12.88
C TYR A 288 13.29 -14.53 12.98
N ASP A 289 14.58 -14.90 12.98
CA ASP A 289 15.05 -16.27 13.23
C ASP A 289 14.51 -16.81 14.56
N ASP A 290 14.64 -15.98 15.62
CA ASP A 290 14.19 -16.33 16.96
C ASP A 290 12.66 -16.34 17.08
N TYR A 291 11.99 -15.30 16.56
CA TYR A 291 10.54 -15.13 16.67
C TYR A 291 9.76 -16.22 15.93
N PHE A 292 10.20 -16.61 14.73
CA PHE A 292 9.53 -17.65 13.94
C PHE A 292 10.03 -19.08 14.26
N ASP A 293 11.09 -19.22 15.06
CA ASP A 293 11.75 -20.50 15.33
C ASP A 293 12.06 -21.28 14.03
N ILE A 294 12.50 -20.55 13.00
CA ILE A 294 12.90 -21.04 11.67
C ILE A 294 14.10 -20.21 11.21
N PRO A 295 15.31 -20.77 11.16
CA PRO A 295 16.48 -20.05 10.69
C PRO A 295 16.33 -19.56 9.26
N TYR A 296 16.88 -18.39 8.97
CA TYR A 296 16.95 -17.87 7.60
C TYR A 296 17.63 -18.89 6.67
N PRO A 297 16.97 -19.34 5.59
CA PRO A 297 17.39 -20.56 4.89
C PRO A 297 18.53 -20.36 3.89
N LEU A 298 18.90 -19.11 3.54
CA LEU A 298 19.94 -18.86 2.54
C LEU A 298 21.29 -18.52 3.20
N PRO A 299 22.40 -18.76 2.51
CA PRO A 299 23.75 -18.53 3.05
C PRO A 299 24.14 -17.04 3.10
N LYS A 300 23.34 -16.14 2.50
CA LYS A 300 23.58 -14.69 2.49
C LYS A 300 22.30 -13.91 2.31
N GLN A 301 22.31 -12.68 2.78
CA GLN A 301 21.29 -11.66 2.53
C GLN A 301 22.00 -10.37 2.14
N ASP A 302 21.85 -9.97 0.88
CA ASP A 302 22.34 -8.70 0.36
C ASP A 302 21.22 -7.68 0.28
N LEU A 303 21.55 -6.41 0.51
CA LEU A 303 20.65 -5.27 0.34
C LEU A 303 21.24 -4.35 -0.71
N ALA A 304 20.46 -3.90 -1.68
CA ALA A 304 20.96 -3.06 -2.78
C ALA A 304 20.13 -1.79 -2.94
N ALA A 305 20.77 -0.62 -2.85
CA ALA A 305 20.16 0.69 -3.13
C ALA A 305 20.20 0.97 -4.63
N ILE A 306 19.06 0.99 -5.28
CA ILE A 306 18.94 1.19 -6.73
C ILE A 306 18.60 2.65 -7.03
N PRO A 307 19.35 3.33 -7.93
CA PRO A 307 19.13 4.75 -8.24
C PRO A 307 17.77 5.06 -8.87
N ASP A 308 17.22 4.16 -9.67
CA ASP A 308 15.89 4.25 -10.27
C ASP A 308 15.06 3.05 -9.82
N PHE A 309 14.14 3.29 -8.87
CA PHE A 309 13.28 2.26 -8.29
C PHE A 309 11.89 2.83 -8.00
N GLN A 310 10.82 2.22 -8.52
CA GLN A 310 9.47 2.78 -8.47
C GLN A 310 8.88 2.72 -7.05
N SER A 311 8.89 1.54 -6.45
CA SER A 311 8.34 1.26 -5.12
C SER A 311 9.31 1.66 -3.99
N GLY A 312 9.03 1.29 -2.76
CA GLY A 312 9.94 1.46 -1.63
C GLY A 312 11.09 0.47 -1.65
N ALA A 313 10.77 -0.81 -1.82
CA ALA A 313 11.71 -1.92 -1.88
C ALA A 313 11.08 -3.17 -2.50
N MET A 314 11.82 -4.30 -2.49
CA MET A 314 11.40 -5.61 -2.99
C MET A 314 12.16 -6.73 -2.28
N GLU A 315 11.43 -7.73 -1.86
CA GLU A 315 11.87 -8.86 -1.05
C GLU A 315 12.63 -9.98 -1.80
N ASN A 316 13.19 -9.76 -2.99
CA ASN A 316 13.86 -10.82 -3.74
C ASN A 316 14.73 -11.68 -2.84
N TRP A 317 14.50 -13.00 -2.84
CA TRP A 317 15.09 -13.88 -1.82
C TRP A 317 16.61 -13.89 -1.86
N GLY A 318 17.25 -13.36 -0.82
CA GLY A 318 18.68 -13.22 -0.67
C GLY A 318 19.31 -11.98 -1.33
N LEU A 319 18.55 -11.19 -2.07
CA LEU A 319 18.98 -9.90 -2.65
C LEU A 319 17.82 -8.91 -2.64
N THR A 320 17.53 -8.35 -1.49
CA THR A 320 16.49 -7.31 -1.38
C THR A 320 16.95 -6.01 -2.02
N THR A 321 16.08 -5.40 -2.82
CA THR A 321 16.37 -4.17 -3.55
C THR A 321 15.54 -3.02 -3.00
N TYR A 322 16.12 -1.83 -2.97
CA TYR A 322 15.53 -0.68 -2.30
C TYR A 322 15.66 0.56 -3.15
N ARG A 323 14.66 1.43 -3.05
CA ARG A 323 14.83 2.83 -3.39
C ARG A 323 15.91 3.43 -2.49
N GLU A 324 16.76 4.32 -3.01
CA GLU A 324 17.86 4.90 -2.22
C GLU A 324 17.36 5.55 -0.92
N THR A 325 16.19 6.19 -0.92
CA THR A 325 15.57 6.79 0.28
C THR A 325 15.06 5.75 1.29
N GLY A 326 14.86 4.52 0.87
CA GLY A 326 14.42 3.40 1.74
C GLY A 326 15.58 2.61 2.38
N LEU A 327 16.83 2.94 2.06
CA LEU A 327 18.00 2.20 2.56
C LEU A 327 19.11 3.10 3.08
N LEU A 328 19.39 4.25 2.43
CA LEU A 328 20.55 5.08 2.72
C LEU A 328 20.26 6.07 3.85
N PHE A 329 21.10 6.06 4.87
CA PHE A 329 20.98 6.88 6.06
C PHE A 329 22.26 7.65 6.37
N ASP A 330 22.14 8.95 6.57
CA ASP A 330 23.21 9.83 7.05
C ASP A 330 22.80 10.37 8.43
N PRO A 331 23.52 10.05 9.52
CA PRO A 331 23.13 10.45 10.88
C PRO A 331 23.15 11.96 11.12
N GLU A 332 23.86 12.74 10.27
CA GLU A 332 23.92 14.20 10.38
C GLU A 332 22.88 14.91 9.50
N LYS A 333 22.29 14.21 8.52
CA LYS A 333 21.45 14.83 7.49
C LYS A 333 20.05 14.21 7.38
N SER A 334 19.85 12.99 7.90
CA SER A 334 18.56 12.32 7.91
C SER A 334 17.80 12.67 9.18
N SER A 335 16.49 12.92 9.03
CA SER A 335 15.58 13.24 10.15
C SER A 335 15.16 12.00 10.95
N ALA A 336 14.48 12.22 12.08
CA ALA A 336 13.83 11.14 12.82
C ALA A 336 12.80 10.39 11.96
N SER A 337 12.03 11.11 11.15
CA SER A 337 11.09 10.51 10.19
C SER A 337 11.78 9.67 9.12
N ASP A 338 12.94 10.13 8.59
CA ASP A 338 13.71 9.37 7.61
C ASP A 338 14.20 8.05 8.25
N LYS A 339 14.76 8.11 9.48
CA LYS A 339 15.23 6.93 10.22
C LYS A 339 14.09 5.93 10.45
N LEU A 340 12.96 6.42 10.97
CA LEU A 340 11.76 5.60 11.18
C LEU A 340 11.30 4.94 9.88
N GLY A 341 11.17 5.71 8.80
CA GLY A 341 10.67 5.24 7.52
C GLY A 341 11.55 4.13 6.92
N LEU A 342 12.86 4.38 6.80
CA LEU A 342 13.76 3.38 6.19
C LEU A 342 13.92 2.13 7.07
N THR A 343 13.87 2.25 8.40
CA THR A 343 13.96 1.09 9.29
C THR A 343 12.71 0.21 9.15
N LYS A 344 11.53 0.82 8.99
CA LYS A 344 10.28 0.11 8.70
C LYS A 344 10.36 -0.65 7.37
N VAL A 345 10.88 -0.02 6.31
CA VAL A 345 11.06 -0.67 5.01
C VAL A 345 12.01 -1.87 5.11
N ILE A 346 13.15 -1.73 5.81
CA ILE A 346 14.08 -2.85 6.00
C ILE A 346 13.40 -3.99 6.77
N ALA A 347 12.64 -3.67 7.83
CA ALA A 347 11.91 -4.67 8.61
C ALA A 347 10.86 -5.40 7.77
N HIS A 348 10.14 -4.68 6.89
CA HIS A 348 9.16 -5.23 5.96
C HIS A 348 9.80 -6.26 5.01
N GLU A 349 10.85 -5.87 4.29
CA GLU A 349 11.51 -6.72 3.30
C GLU A 349 12.15 -7.97 3.94
N LEU A 350 12.61 -7.86 5.17
CA LEU A 350 13.18 -9.01 5.88
C LEU A 350 12.10 -9.93 6.46
N ALA A 351 10.93 -9.42 6.86
CA ALA A 351 9.79 -10.25 7.26
C ALA A 351 9.30 -11.12 6.10
N HIS A 352 9.33 -10.60 4.89
CA HIS A 352 8.98 -11.33 3.68
C HIS A 352 9.83 -12.59 3.45
N GLN A 353 11.03 -12.67 4.00
CA GLN A 353 11.87 -13.86 3.83
C GLN A 353 11.14 -15.12 4.36
N TRP A 354 10.22 -14.97 5.30
CA TRP A 354 9.30 -16.01 5.79
C TRP A 354 7.91 -15.89 5.17
N PHE A 355 7.29 -14.69 5.23
CA PHE A 355 5.96 -14.42 4.66
C PHE A 355 6.09 -13.86 3.24
N GLY A 356 5.95 -14.71 2.24
CA GLY A 356 6.12 -14.40 0.82
C GLY A 356 7.15 -15.32 0.16
N ASN A 357 8.31 -15.52 0.77
CA ASN A 357 9.41 -16.28 0.21
C ASN A 357 9.38 -17.75 0.64
N LEU A 358 9.49 -18.03 1.94
CA LEU A 358 9.41 -19.39 2.46
C LEU A 358 8.01 -19.98 2.23
N VAL A 359 6.97 -19.25 2.65
CA VAL A 359 5.56 -19.59 2.43
C VAL A 359 4.96 -18.49 1.55
N THR A 360 4.42 -18.86 0.38
CA THR A 360 3.92 -17.91 -0.62
C THR A 360 2.43 -18.16 -0.87
N MET A 361 1.65 -17.13 -1.15
CA MET A 361 0.27 -17.30 -1.60
C MET A 361 0.20 -18.19 -2.85
N GLU A 362 -0.89 -18.95 -3.02
CA GLU A 362 -1.09 -19.77 -4.22
C GLU A 362 -1.35 -18.92 -5.47
N TRP A 363 -2.07 -17.81 -5.27
CA TRP A 363 -2.38 -16.86 -6.31
C TRP A 363 -2.50 -15.43 -5.75
N TRP A 364 -2.44 -14.44 -6.58
CA TRP A 364 -2.45 -13.01 -6.26
C TRP A 364 -3.71 -12.51 -5.56
N ASN A 365 -4.82 -13.28 -5.59
CA ASN A 365 -6.02 -12.98 -4.82
C ASN A 365 -5.78 -12.95 -3.29
N ASP A 366 -4.75 -13.65 -2.83
CA ASP A 366 -4.33 -13.72 -1.42
C ASP A 366 -3.00 -12.99 -1.16
N LEU A 367 -2.70 -11.93 -1.94
CA LEU A 367 -1.48 -11.10 -1.78
C LEU A 367 -1.29 -10.63 -0.33
N TRP A 368 -2.36 -10.36 0.38
CA TRP A 368 -2.30 -9.92 1.78
C TRP A 368 -1.61 -10.92 2.73
N LEU A 369 -1.54 -12.22 2.38
CA LEU A 369 -0.78 -13.21 3.14
C LEU A 369 0.73 -12.94 3.12
N ASN A 370 1.21 -12.24 2.10
CA ASN A 370 2.57 -11.73 2.05
C ASN A 370 2.62 -10.33 2.68
N GLU A 371 1.92 -9.37 2.10
CA GLU A 371 2.04 -7.94 2.38
C GLU A 371 1.46 -7.51 3.73
N GLY A 372 0.27 -8.01 4.06
CA GLY A 372 -0.37 -7.73 5.36
C GLY A 372 0.46 -8.25 6.52
N PHE A 373 1.08 -9.44 6.38
CA PHE A 373 1.99 -9.96 7.39
C PHE A 373 3.29 -9.16 7.47
N ALA A 374 3.93 -8.86 6.35
CA ALA A 374 5.14 -8.06 6.36
C ALA A 374 4.90 -6.68 6.97
N LYS A 375 3.76 -6.07 6.63
CA LYS A 375 3.31 -4.79 7.21
C LYS A 375 3.08 -4.88 8.72
N PHE A 376 2.42 -5.91 9.18
CA PHE A 376 2.22 -6.15 10.61
C PHE A 376 3.54 -6.38 11.36
N MET A 377 4.45 -7.15 10.76
CA MET A 377 5.74 -7.47 11.36
C MET A 377 6.72 -6.28 11.44
N GLU A 378 6.54 -5.23 10.62
CA GLU A 378 7.27 -3.96 10.78
C GLU A 378 7.17 -3.45 12.23
N TYR A 379 5.95 -3.46 12.77
CA TYR A 379 5.68 -2.91 14.10
C TYR A 379 6.11 -3.85 15.20
N ILE A 380 5.81 -5.14 15.09
CA ILE A 380 6.20 -6.15 16.10
C ILE A 380 7.72 -6.23 16.24
N SER A 381 8.44 -6.28 15.13
CA SER A 381 9.90 -6.40 15.17
C SER A 381 10.59 -5.13 15.69
N LEU A 382 10.12 -3.96 15.25
CA LEU A 382 10.76 -2.70 15.62
C LEU A 382 10.45 -2.25 17.04
N ASP A 383 9.28 -2.57 17.58
CA ASP A 383 8.98 -2.31 19.00
C ASP A 383 9.98 -3.02 19.92
N ILE A 384 10.43 -4.21 19.53
CA ILE A 384 11.39 -5.00 20.30
C ILE A 384 12.84 -4.63 19.99
N THR A 385 13.20 -4.47 18.70
CA THR A 385 14.60 -4.30 18.27
C THR A 385 15.09 -2.85 18.31
N TYR A 386 14.16 -1.90 18.13
CA TYR A 386 14.40 -0.44 18.09
C TYR A 386 13.33 0.33 18.86
N PRO A 387 13.15 0.07 20.19
CA PRO A 387 12.11 0.71 21.00
C PRO A 387 12.21 2.24 21.02
N GLU A 388 13.40 2.79 20.76
CA GLU A 388 13.58 4.24 20.63
C GLU A 388 12.85 4.84 19.42
N LEU A 389 12.44 4.05 18.43
CA LEU A 389 11.66 4.53 17.28
C LEU A 389 10.18 4.74 17.62
N GLN A 390 9.69 4.20 18.74
CA GLN A 390 8.31 4.36 19.21
C GLN A 390 7.27 4.04 18.11
N VAL A 391 7.47 2.91 17.42
CA VAL A 391 6.68 2.57 16.21
C VAL A 391 5.20 2.41 16.48
N ASP A 392 4.81 2.00 17.69
CA ASP A 392 3.41 1.84 18.09
C ASP A 392 2.62 3.15 18.03
N ASP A 393 3.31 4.30 18.21
CA ASP A 393 2.70 5.62 18.04
C ASP A 393 2.23 5.92 16.61
N PHE A 394 2.55 5.06 15.63
CA PHE A 394 2.26 5.28 14.21
C PHE A 394 1.39 4.20 13.57
N PHE A 395 1.19 3.05 14.24
CA PHE A 395 0.44 1.93 13.66
C PHE A 395 -1.04 2.28 13.41
N LEU A 396 -1.67 2.91 14.38
CA LEU A 396 -3.10 3.22 14.32
C LEU A 396 -3.45 4.14 13.13
N GLY A 397 -2.55 5.06 12.76
CA GLY A 397 -2.70 5.90 11.58
C GLY A 397 -2.89 5.09 10.30
N LYS A 398 -2.22 3.95 10.17
CA LYS A 398 -2.35 3.05 9.02
C LYS A 398 -3.74 2.38 8.97
N CYS A 399 -4.29 2.03 10.12
CA CYS A 399 -5.65 1.50 10.17
C CYS A 399 -6.68 2.54 9.74
N PHE A 400 -6.51 3.81 10.09
CA PHE A 400 -7.38 4.89 9.63
C PHE A 400 -7.24 5.16 8.13
N GLU A 401 -6.02 5.15 7.58
CA GLU A 401 -5.78 5.28 6.14
C GLU A 401 -6.49 4.16 5.37
N ALA A 402 -6.39 2.90 5.82
CA ALA A 402 -7.12 1.78 5.23
C ALA A 402 -8.64 1.96 5.31
N MET A 403 -9.17 2.42 6.46
CA MET A 403 -10.60 2.66 6.65
C MET A 403 -11.15 3.73 5.71
N GLU A 404 -10.35 4.72 5.31
CA GLU A 404 -10.79 5.72 4.34
C GLU A 404 -11.15 5.10 2.99
N VAL A 405 -10.29 4.24 2.46
CA VAL A 405 -10.51 3.55 1.19
C VAL A 405 -11.58 2.47 1.33
N ASP A 406 -11.56 1.73 2.43
CA ASP A 406 -12.49 0.61 2.70
C ASP A 406 -13.92 1.06 3.05
N SER A 407 -14.11 2.36 3.30
CA SER A 407 -15.43 3.00 3.49
C SER A 407 -16.15 3.34 2.18
N LEU A 408 -15.53 3.11 1.02
CA LEU A 408 -16.11 3.36 -0.30
C LEU A 408 -16.84 2.12 -0.81
N SER A 409 -17.85 2.31 -1.67
CA SER A 409 -18.55 1.19 -2.33
C SER A 409 -17.66 0.47 -3.34
N SER A 410 -16.64 1.14 -3.85
CA SER A 410 -15.62 0.61 -4.75
C SER A 410 -14.44 -0.07 -4.04
N SER A 411 -14.54 -0.31 -2.72
CA SER A 411 -13.61 -1.18 -2.00
C SER A 411 -13.70 -2.63 -2.49
N HIS A 412 -12.85 -3.49 -1.96
CA HIS A 412 -12.85 -4.91 -2.27
C HIS A 412 -12.53 -5.75 -1.03
N PRO A 413 -12.93 -7.04 -1.00
CA PRO A 413 -12.46 -7.96 0.04
C PRO A 413 -10.95 -8.05 0.08
N VAL A 414 -10.37 -8.30 1.26
CA VAL A 414 -8.92 -8.53 1.42
C VAL A 414 -8.45 -9.66 0.51
N SER A 415 -9.26 -10.73 0.40
CA SER A 415 -9.07 -11.79 -0.59
C SER A 415 -10.18 -11.67 -1.64
N THR A 416 -9.81 -11.33 -2.87
CA THR A 416 -10.74 -11.09 -3.96
C THR A 416 -10.22 -11.66 -5.29
N ASP A 417 -11.12 -12.20 -6.11
CA ASP A 417 -10.75 -12.82 -7.38
C ASP A 417 -10.10 -11.83 -8.33
N VAL A 418 -8.90 -12.18 -8.83
CA VAL A 418 -8.17 -11.45 -9.85
C VAL A 418 -7.64 -12.40 -10.91
N GLU A 419 -7.64 -11.99 -12.15
CA GLU A 419 -7.24 -12.83 -13.28
C GLU A 419 -6.15 -12.19 -14.13
N ASN A 420 -6.32 -10.94 -14.54
CA ASN A 420 -5.42 -10.26 -15.46
C ASN A 420 -4.33 -9.44 -14.74
N PRO A 421 -3.20 -9.12 -15.42
CA PRO A 421 -2.10 -8.38 -14.80
C PRO A 421 -2.48 -7.02 -14.22
N THR A 422 -3.42 -6.29 -14.81
CA THR A 422 -3.88 -4.98 -14.29
C THR A 422 -4.61 -5.16 -12.97
N GLN A 423 -5.54 -6.12 -12.88
CA GLN A 423 -6.23 -6.45 -11.63
C GLN A 423 -5.25 -6.91 -10.53
N ILE A 424 -4.20 -7.66 -10.92
CA ILE A 424 -3.16 -8.08 -9.97
C ILE A 424 -2.39 -6.87 -9.45
N GLN A 425 -2.02 -5.92 -10.32
CA GLN A 425 -1.35 -4.69 -9.90
C GLN A 425 -2.22 -3.84 -8.95
N GLU A 426 -3.54 -3.82 -9.14
CA GLU A 426 -4.49 -3.11 -8.27
C GLU A 426 -4.66 -3.75 -6.87
N MET A 427 -4.09 -4.94 -6.63
CA MET A 427 -4.07 -5.56 -5.29
C MET A 427 -2.99 -4.97 -4.37
N PHE A 428 -2.00 -4.25 -4.91
CA PHE A 428 -0.97 -3.56 -4.13
C PHE A 428 -1.51 -2.23 -3.59
N ASP A 429 -2.43 -2.32 -2.63
CA ASP A 429 -3.19 -1.21 -2.09
C ASP A 429 -3.34 -1.28 -0.54
N ASP A 430 -3.92 -0.24 0.06
CA ASP A 430 -4.09 -0.13 1.51
C ASP A 430 -4.99 -1.24 2.10
N VAL A 431 -5.81 -1.91 1.29
CA VAL A 431 -6.63 -3.05 1.75
C VAL A 431 -5.75 -4.28 1.94
N SER A 432 -4.89 -4.61 1.00
CA SER A 432 -3.97 -5.75 1.11
C SER A 432 -2.91 -5.54 2.18
N TYR A 433 -2.34 -4.34 2.29
CA TYR A 433 -1.25 -3.99 3.22
C TYR A 433 -1.77 -3.61 4.60
N ASP A 434 -2.44 -2.47 4.70
CA ASP A 434 -2.74 -1.82 5.98
C ASP A 434 -3.96 -2.46 6.67
N LYS A 435 -5.08 -2.73 5.95
CA LYS A 435 -6.20 -3.50 6.51
C LYS A 435 -5.74 -4.92 6.86
N GLY A 436 -4.94 -5.56 5.99
CA GLY A 436 -4.35 -6.86 6.27
C GLY A 436 -3.61 -6.89 7.61
N ALA A 437 -2.73 -5.90 7.85
CA ALA A 437 -2.00 -5.77 9.12
C ALA A 437 -2.93 -5.49 10.32
N CYS A 438 -3.95 -4.63 10.14
CA CYS A 438 -4.86 -4.25 11.23
C CYS A 438 -5.76 -5.40 11.67
N ILE A 439 -6.23 -6.26 10.74
CA ILE A 439 -7.01 -7.44 11.12
C ILE A 439 -6.14 -8.52 11.79
N LEU A 440 -4.85 -8.61 11.42
CA LEU A 440 -3.89 -9.47 12.13
C LEU A 440 -3.65 -8.98 13.57
N ASN A 441 -3.51 -7.67 13.76
CA ASN A 441 -3.40 -7.07 15.08
C ASN A 441 -4.65 -7.33 15.94
N MET A 442 -5.83 -7.15 15.35
CA MET A 442 -7.10 -7.50 16.02
C MET A 442 -7.15 -8.97 16.42
N LEU A 443 -6.75 -9.87 15.54
CA LEU A 443 -6.72 -11.30 15.81
C LEU A 443 -5.70 -11.64 16.91
N ARG A 444 -4.53 -11.04 16.91
CA ARG A 444 -3.50 -11.19 17.95
C ARG A 444 -3.99 -10.75 19.32
N ASP A 445 -4.67 -9.59 19.42
CA ASP A 445 -5.27 -9.13 20.68
C ASP A 445 -6.37 -10.09 21.17
N PHE A 446 -7.17 -10.64 20.25
CA PHE A 446 -8.26 -11.54 20.58
C PHE A 446 -7.77 -12.94 21.03
N LEU A 447 -6.75 -13.51 20.36
CA LEU A 447 -6.20 -14.83 20.68
C LEU A 447 -5.20 -14.82 21.83
N THR A 448 -4.63 -13.73 22.19
CA THR A 448 -3.41 -13.41 22.94
C THR A 448 -2.15 -13.47 22.07
N PRO A 449 -1.15 -12.64 22.38
CA PRO A 449 0.11 -12.63 21.63
C PRO A 449 0.79 -14.00 21.54
N GLU A 450 0.82 -14.75 22.63
CA GLU A 450 1.48 -16.06 22.71
C GLU A 450 0.76 -17.13 21.86
N ALA A 451 -0.57 -17.16 21.90
CA ALA A 451 -1.36 -18.10 21.09
C ALA A 451 -1.25 -17.79 19.60
N PHE A 452 -1.25 -16.52 19.25
CA PHE A 452 -1.04 -16.05 17.87
C PHE A 452 0.33 -16.47 17.36
N GLU A 453 1.41 -16.20 18.10
CA GLU A 453 2.79 -16.54 17.75
C GLU A 453 2.96 -18.06 17.51
N ILE A 454 2.47 -18.90 18.42
CA ILE A 454 2.49 -20.36 18.27
C ILE A 454 1.77 -20.80 16.98
N GLY A 455 0.64 -20.18 16.67
CA GLY A 455 -0.14 -20.47 15.46
C GLY A 455 0.63 -20.08 14.18
N ILE A 456 1.29 -18.92 14.18
CA ILE A 456 2.12 -18.43 13.06
C ILE A 456 3.34 -19.34 12.85
N ILE A 457 4.05 -19.71 13.90
CA ILE A 457 5.17 -20.65 13.81
C ILE A 457 4.70 -22.00 13.21
N ARG A 458 3.55 -22.51 13.65
CA ARG A 458 2.94 -23.73 13.10
C ARG A 458 2.63 -23.60 11.62
N TYR A 459 2.06 -22.47 11.20
CA TYR A 459 1.75 -22.18 9.80
C TYR A 459 3.02 -22.18 8.94
N LEU A 460 4.05 -21.42 9.33
CA LEU A 460 5.30 -21.31 8.58
C LEU A 460 6.02 -22.67 8.49
N LYS A 461 6.11 -23.43 9.58
CA LYS A 461 6.74 -24.75 9.57
C LYS A 461 5.98 -25.76 8.71
N ARG A 462 4.65 -25.75 8.75
CA ARG A 462 3.81 -26.69 8.00
C ARG A 462 3.91 -26.48 6.49
N TYR A 463 3.99 -25.22 6.07
CA TYR A 463 3.91 -24.84 4.67
C TYR A 463 5.25 -24.33 4.09
N SER A 464 6.38 -24.56 4.76
CA SER A 464 7.71 -24.19 4.27
C SER A 464 7.91 -24.65 2.82
N TYR A 465 8.36 -23.75 1.95
CA TYR A 465 8.58 -23.95 0.53
C TYR A 465 7.33 -24.29 -0.30
N GLN A 466 6.15 -24.07 0.25
CA GLN A 466 4.87 -24.34 -0.38
C GLN A 466 4.07 -23.06 -0.62
N ASN A 467 2.90 -23.23 -1.23
CA ASN A 467 1.94 -22.14 -1.46
C ASN A 467 0.69 -22.36 -0.60
N THR A 468 0.05 -21.28 -0.19
CA THR A 468 -1.07 -21.28 0.76
C THR A 468 -2.22 -20.39 0.32
N VAL A 469 -3.37 -20.64 0.93
CA VAL A 469 -4.59 -19.82 0.84
C VAL A 469 -5.06 -19.47 2.26
N ASN A 470 -5.99 -18.52 2.38
CA ASN A 470 -6.54 -18.06 3.66
C ASN A 470 -6.85 -19.19 4.66
N SER A 471 -7.53 -20.24 4.22
CA SER A 471 -7.96 -21.32 5.11
C SER A 471 -6.79 -22.03 5.79
N HIS A 472 -5.65 -22.16 5.14
CA HIS A 472 -4.46 -22.77 5.71
C HIS A 472 -3.90 -21.99 6.92
N LEU A 473 -3.99 -20.66 6.86
CA LEU A 473 -3.62 -19.80 7.99
C LEU A 473 -4.57 -19.98 9.15
N TRP A 474 -5.89 -19.93 8.91
CA TRP A 474 -6.90 -20.06 9.95
C TRP A 474 -6.85 -21.42 10.64
N GLU A 475 -6.65 -22.50 9.89
CA GLU A 475 -6.43 -23.85 10.45
C GLU A 475 -5.22 -23.91 11.38
N SER A 476 -4.15 -23.16 11.07
CA SER A 476 -2.94 -23.15 11.89
C SER A 476 -3.09 -22.32 13.17
N LEU A 477 -3.98 -21.34 13.16
CA LEU A 477 -4.31 -20.49 14.32
C LEU A 477 -5.45 -21.05 15.18
N THR A 478 -6.24 -22.01 14.66
CA THR A 478 -7.29 -22.67 15.40
C THR A 478 -6.68 -23.61 16.46
N ASP A 479 -6.96 -23.35 17.73
CA ASP A 479 -6.50 -24.16 18.84
C ASP A 479 -7.62 -24.29 19.90
N LYS A 480 -7.47 -25.23 20.83
CA LYS A 480 -8.40 -25.36 21.94
C LYS A 480 -8.26 -24.19 22.89
N TRP A 481 -9.23 -23.30 22.84
CA TRP A 481 -9.31 -22.13 23.70
C TRP A 481 -9.40 -22.50 25.21
N TYR A 482 -9.07 -21.55 26.07
CA TYR A 482 -9.06 -21.64 27.52
C TYR A 482 -10.35 -22.20 28.18
N SER A 483 -11.48 -22.20 27.49
CA SER A 483 -12.77 -22.74 27.99
C SER A 483 -13.02 -24.21 27.64
N GLY A 484 -12.12 -24.84 26.89
CA GLY A 484 -12.30 -26.21 26.41
C GLY A 484 -13.19 -26.35 25.17
N ASP A 485 -13.79 -25.26 24.69
CA ASP A 485 -14.49 -25.18 23.41
C ASP A 485 -13.51 -24.79 22.31
N GLU A 486 -13.61 -25.43 21.14
CA GLU A 486 -12.80 -25.11 19.97
C GLU A 486 -13.28 -23.78 19.38
N LEU A 487 -12.38 -22.78 19.32
CA LEU A 487 -12.67 -21.52 18.68
C LEU A 487 -12.50 -21.68 17.16
N ASP A 488 -13.57 -21.46 16.41
CA ASP A 488 -13.53 -21.46 14.94
C ASP A 488 -12.99 -20.12 14.42
N VAL A 489 -11.65 -20.00 14.39
CA VAL A 489 -10.94 -18.81 13.89
C VAL A 489 -11.29 -18.55 12.42
N ARG A 490 -11.49 -19.60 11.62
CA ARG A 490 -11.88 -19.48 10.22
C ARG A 490 -13.23 -18.80 10.07
N ALA A 491 -14.26 -19.25 10.80
CA ALA A 491 -15.59 -18.66 10.74
C ALA A 491 -15.59 -17.16 11.12
N ILE A 492 -14.69 -16.76 12.03
CA ILE A 492 -14.52 -15.35 12.40
C ILE A 492 -13.83 -14.59 11.26
N MET A 493 -12.66 -15.06 10.84
CA MET A 493 -11.77 -14.31 9.94
C MET A 493 -12.24 -14.31 8.49
N ASP A 494 -12.99 -15.32 8.05
CA ASP A 494 -13.64 -15.28 6.73
C ASP A 494 -14.61 -14.08 6.62
N THR A 495 -15.23 -13.63 7.73
CA THR A 495 -16.07 -12.42 7.71
C THR A 495 -15.28 -11.13 7.51
N TRP A 496 -13.97 -11.13 7.77
CA TRP A 496 -13.07 -9.98 7.61
C TRP A 496 -12.30 -9.97 6.30
N THR A 497 -12.04 -11.15 5.74
CA THR A 497 -11.20 -11.29 4.54
C THR A 497 -11.99 -11.49 3.27
N LEU A 498 -13.22 -12.04 3.33
CA LEU A 498 -14.07 -12.33 2.17
C LEU A 498 -15.21 -11.33 1.97
N GLN A 499 -15.32 -10.31 2.82
CA GLN A 499 -16.25 -9.19 2.69
C GLN A 499 -15.44 -7.90 2.59
N GLU A 500 -15.87 -6.99 1.74
CA GLU A 500 -15.35 -5.63 1.66
C GLU A 500 -15.90 -4.76 2.80
N GLY A 501 -15.20 -3.69 3.16
CA GLY A 501 -15.64 -2.79 4.20
C GLY A 501 -15.38 -3.30 5.61
N PHE A 502 -15.95 -2.63 6.58
CA PHE A 502 -15.81 -2.91 8.01
C PHE A 502 -17.08 -2.50 8.78
N PRO A 503 -17.31 -3.04 9.99
CA PRO A 503 -18.51 -2.75 10.74
C PRO A 503 -18.45 -1.42 11.51
N LEU A 504 -19.57 -0.72 11.53
CA LEU A 504 -19.92 0.29 12.51
C LEU A 504 -20.74 -0.36 13.63
N VAL A 505 -20.22 -0.31 14.84
CA VAL A 505 -20.92 -0.78 16.04
C VAL A 505 -21.62 0.39 16.70
N THR A 506 -22.93 0.35 16.75
CA THR A 506 -23.75 1.35 17.50
C THR A 506 -23.98 0.87 18.91
N VAL A 507 -23.62 1.71 19.87
CA VAL A 507 -23.77 1.50 21.33
C VAL A 507 -24.88 2.41 21.84
N GLU A 508 -25.95 1.82 22.34
CA GLU A 508 -27.06 2.54 22.95
C GLU A 508 -27.19 2.16 24.43
N VAL A 509 -27.00 3.12 25.32
CA VAL A 509 -27.15 2.95 26.77
C VAL A 509 -28.54 3.36 27.19
N ARG A 510 -29.34 2.42 27.74
CA ARG A 510 -30.69 2.64 28.27
C ARG A 510 -30.74 2.24 29.76
N GLY A 511 -30.50 3.20 30.62
CA GLY A 511 -30.39 2.95 32.06
C GLY A 511 -29.21 2.06 32.40
N ARG A 512 -29.43 0.78 32.72
CA ARG A 512 -28.38 -0.23 32.99
C ARG A 512 -28.16 -1.21 31.84
N GLU A 513 -28.89 -1.05 30.75
CA GLU A 513 -28.82 -1.96 29.59
C GLU A 513 -28.01 -1.29 28.49
N VAL A 514 -27.02 -2.00 27.97
CA VAL A 514 -26.26 -1.61 26.78
C VAL A 514 -26.74 -2.45 25.61
N ARG A 515 -27.27 -1.79 24.57
CA ARG A 515 -27.65 -2.42 23.31
C ARG A 515 -26.58 -2.18 22.27
N LEU A 516 -26.24 -3.25 21.56
CA LEU A 516 -25.28 -3.20 20.46
C LEU A 516 -25.98 -3.56 19.15
N SER A 517 -25.63 -2.89 18.08
CA SER A 517 -25.98 -3.30 16.72
C SER A 517 -24.80 -3.06 15.79
N GLN A 518 -24.69 -3.83 14.72
CA GLN A 518 -23.67 -3.65 13.70
C GLN A 518 -24.29 -3.41 12.33
N GLU A 519 -23.63 -2.62 11.53
CA GLU A 519 -23.93 -2.39 10.11
C GLU A 519 -22.61 -2.15 9.37
N ARG A 520 -22.56 -2.33 8.04
CA ARG A 520 -21.42 -1.89 7.25
C ARG A 520 -21.29 -0.37 7.35
N PHE A 521 -20.10 0.13 7.68
CA PHE A 521 -19.80 1.55 7.51
C PHE A 521 -19.58 1.84 6.02
N LEU A 522 -20.30 2.81 5.49
CA LEU A 522 -20.23 3.21 4.09
C LEU A 522 -20.46 4.71 3.97
N LYS A 523 -19.55 5.41 3.28
CA LYS A 523 -19.68 6.85 3.00
C LYS A 523 -20.74 7.14 1.94
N THR A 524 -20.92 6.25 0.99
CA THR A 524 -21.91 6.38 -0.09
C THR A 524 -23.33 6.29 0.48
N ASP A 525 -24.21 7.21 0.06
CA ASP A 525 -25.62 7.27 0.51
C ASP A 525 -26.52 6.32 -0.29
N ASP A 526 -26.24 5.02 -0.20
CA ASP A 526 -27.08 3.96 -0.78
C ASP A 526 -27.29 2.85 0.24
N PRO A 527 -28.44 2.82 0.93
CA PRO A 527 -28.74 1.80 1.92
C PRO A 527 -28.72 0.37 1.38
N SER A 528 -28.94 0.17 0.08
CA SER A 528 -28.94 -1.18 -0.54
C SER A 528 -27.56 -1.83 -0.52
N LEU A 529 -26.50 -1.02 -0.48
CA LEU A 529 -25.11 -1.48 -0.44
C LEU A 529 -24.65 -1.88 0.97
N THR A 530 -25.48 -1.71 2.00
CA THR A 530 -25.17 -2.11 3.39
C THR A 530 -25.90 -3.39 3.80
N GLU A 531 -26.84 -3.85 2.99
CA GLU A 531 -27.61 -5.07 3.28
C GLU A 531 -26.78 -6.33 3.06
N GLY A 532 -26.96 -7.32 3.95
CA GLY A 532 -26.32 -8.64 3.83
C GLY A 532 -24.96 -8.77 4.50
N PHE A 533 -24.31 -7.69 4.91
CA PHE A 533 -23.04 -7.72 5.61
C PHE A 533 -23.19 -8.07 7.09
N LEU A 534 -22.38 -8.99 7.57
CA LEU A 534 -22.33 -9.38 8.98
C LEU A 534 -20.92 -9.82 9.35
N TRP A 535 -20.33 -9.18 10.36
CA TRP A 535 -19.03 -9.58 10.89
C TRP A 535 -19.17 -10.32 12.23
N GLN A 536 -18.26 -11.22 12.50
CA GLN A 536 -18.02 -11.71 13.84
C GLN A 536 -16.96 -10.82 14.48
N ILE A 537 -17.38 -9.94 15.41
CA ILE A 537 -16.53 -8.85 15.89
C ILE A 537 -15.94 -9.21 17.25
N PRO A 538 -14.60 -9.32 17.40
CA PRO A 538 -13.94 -9.35 18.68
C PRO A 538 -14.08 -7.99 19.38
N LEU A 539 -15.07 -7.85 20.26
CA LEU A 539 -15.33 -6.60 20.96
C LEU A 539 -14.54 -6.50 22.25
N THR A 540 -13.99 -5.31 22.48
CA THR A 540 -13.39 -4.91 23.76
C THR A 540 -14.14 -3.72 24.33
N TYR A 541 -14.27 -3.64 25.66
CA TYR A 541 -14.82 -2.45 26.33
C TYR A 541 -14.25 -2.24 27.72
N MET A 542 -14.27 -1.00 28.17
CA MET A 542 -13.97 -0.56 29.52
C MET A 542 -15.04 0.42 30.03
N THR A 543 -15.13 0.61 31.33
CA THR A 543 -16.17 1.44 31.95
C THR A 543 -15.60 2.44 32.94
N SER A 544 -16.36 3.47 33.31
CA SER A 544 -15.99 4.41 34.37
C SER A 544 -15.74 3.78 35.73
N ALA A 545 -16.25 2.58 35.96
CA ALA A 545 -16.12 1.88 37.26
C ALA A 545 -14.80 1.10 37.41
N SER A 546 -14.14 0.74 36.31
CA SER A 546 -12.92 -0.07 36.30
C SER A 546 -12.14 0.06 35.00
N ASN A 547 -10.82 0.13 35.10
CA ASN A 547 -9.91 0.07 33.94
C ASN A 547 -9.72 -1.37 33.39
N THR A 548 -10.53 -2.33 33.87
CA THR A 548 -10.47 -3.70 33.35
C THR A 548 -11.02 -3.76 31.95
N ILE A 549 -10.25 -4.33 31.02
CA ILE A 549 -10.69 -4.57 29.65
C ILE A 549 -11.49 -5.85 29.60
N HIS A 550 -12.72 -5.73 29.17
CA HIS A 550 -13.62 -6.87 28.93
C HIS A 550 -13.59 -7.23 27.46
N ARG A 551 -13.58 -8.54 27.16
CA ARG A 551 -13.53 -9.08 25.80
C ARG A 551 -14.67 -10.06 25.57
N PHE A 552 -15.33 -9.97 24.42
CA PHE A 552 -16.30 -10.96 23.96
C PHE A 552 -16.48 -10.93 22.45
N LEU A 553 -16.89 -12.04 21.86
CA LEU A 553 -17.23 -12.10 20.46
C LEU A 553 -18.70 -11.69 20.28
N LEU A 554 -18.97 -10.67 19.45
CA LEU A 554 -20.34 -10.24 19.18
C LEU A 554 -21.05 -11.28 18.32
N LYS A 555 -21.79 -12.17 19.00
CA LYS A 555 -22.76 -13.12 18.44
C LYS A 555 -24.18 -12.85 18.90
N SER A 556 -24.46 -11.65 19.38
CA SER A 556 -25.63 -11.15 20.09
C SER A 556 -25.60 -11.38 21.62
N LYS A 557 -25.45 -10.33 22.39
CA LYS A 557 -25.82 -10.29 23.83
C LYS A 557 -26.18 -8.88 24.28
N THR A 558 -27.18 -8.81 25.13
CA THR A 558 -27.49 -7.67 26.00
C THR A 558 -26.80 -7.88 27.34
N GLY A 559 -26.13 -6.85 27.87
CA GLY A 559 -25.50 -6.85 29.20
C GLY A 559 -25.96 -5.66 30.03
N GLU A 560 -26.10 -5.81 31.34
CA GLU A 560 -26.39 -4.72 32.27
C GLU A 560 -25.08 -4.19 32.86
N CYS A 561 -24.85 -2.86 32.74
CA CYS A 561 -23.71 -2.21 33.38
C CYS A 561 -24.10 -0.83 33.91
N PRO A 562 -24.04 -0.56 35.23
CA PRO A 562 -24.24 0.78 35.78
C PRO A 562 -22.94 1.57 35.68
N VAL A 563 -22.87 2.50 34.72
CA VAL A 563 -21.67 3.30 34.46
C VAL A 563 -22.04 4.71 34.04
N ASP A 564 -21.17 5.68 34.32
CA ASP A 564 -21.31 7.05 33.84
C ASP A 564 -20.92 7.18 32.36
N TRP A 565 -19.96 6.35 31.89
CA TRP A 565 -19.57 6.21 30.51
C TRP A 565 -19.01 4.81 30.25
N VAL A 566 -19.01 4.41 28.97
CA VAL A 566 -18.44 3.16 28.48
C VAL A 566 -17.61 3.45 27.22
N LYS A 567 -16.42 2.86 27.09
CA LYS A 567 -15.59 2.94 25.89
C LYS A 567 -15.49 1.54 25.28
N PHE A 568 -15.91 1.42 24.03
CA PHE A 568 -15.73 0.23 23.20
C PHE A 568 -14.51 0.39 22.28
N ASN A 569 -14.00 -0.72 21.77
CA ASN A 569 -12.80 -0.80 20.96
C ASN A 569 -11.59 -0.16 21.67
N VAL A 570 -11.25 -0.75 22.82
CA VAL A 570 -10.18 -0.25 23.69
C VAL A 570 -8.85 -0.29 22.95
N ASP A 571 -8.09 0.80 23.02
CA ASP A 571 -6.84 1.02 22.28
C ASP A 571 -6.96 0.86 20.74
N MET A 572 -8.21 0.89 20.22
CA MET A 572 -8.48 0.62 18.80
C MET A 572 -7.86 -0.71 18.33
N SER A 573 -7.88 -1.74 19.20
CA SER A 573 -7.31 -3.04 18.86
C SER A 573 -8.07 -3.76 17.74
N GLY A 574 -9.36 -3.41 17.51
CA GLY A 574 -10.20 -3.98 16.47
C GLY A 574 -10.40 -3.06 15.26
N TYR A 575 -10.51 -3.63 14.07
CA TYR A 575 -10.73 -2.91 12.80
C TYR A 575 -12.23 -2.61 12.60
N TYR A 576 -12.81 -1.81 13.52
CA TYR A 576 -14.21 -1.38 13.48
C TYR A 576 -14.40 -0.02 14.14
N MET A 577 -15.44 0.70 13.72
CA MET A 577 -15.82 1.98 14.30
C MET A 577 -16.92 1.85 15.33
N VAL A 578 -17.01 2.82 16.23
CA VAL A 578 -18.03 2.85 17.30
C VAL A 578 -18.81 4.14 17.25
N HIS A 579 -20.14 4.02 17.24
CA HIS A 579 -21.09 5.14 17.40
C HIS A 579 -21.75 5.07 18.78
N TYR A 580 -21.59 6.12 19.57
CA TYR A 580 -22.24 6.24 20.88
C TYR A 580 -23.55 7.02 20.72
N ALA A 581 -24.68 6.31 20.63
CA ALA A 581 -25.99 6.90 20.40
C ALA A 581 -26.52 7.66 21.63
N GLY A 582 -27.51 8.53 21.41
CA GLY A 582 -28.15 9.35 22.47
C GLY A 582 -27.15 10.32 23.12
N GLU A 583 -27.02 10.27 24.45
CA GLU A 583 -26.11 11.13 25.22
C GLU A 583 -24.66 10.59 25.30
N GLY A 584 -24.36 9.48 24.62
CA GLY A 584 -23.08 8.81 24.72
C GLY A 584 -21.88 9.69 24.28
N TRP A 585 -21.99 10.39 23.16
CA TRP A 585 -20.95 11.33 22.73
C TRP A 585 -20.79 12.52 23.69
N ASN A 586 -21.88 13.06 24.23
CA ASN A 586 -21.82 14.14 25.23
C ASN A 586 -21.08 13.70 26.50
N SER A 587 -21.26 12.45 26.93
CA SER A 587 -20.54 11.90 28.08
C SER A 587 -19.05 11.77 27.82
N ILE A 588 -18.67 11.28 26.63
CA ILE A 588 -17.25 11.15 26.21
C ILE A 588 -16.60 12.53 26.10
N ILE A 589 -17.27 13.51 25.48
CA ILE A 589 -16.76 14.89 25.37
C ILE A 589 -16.46 15.48 26.74
N LYS A 590 -17.35 15.27 27.74
CA LYS A 590 -17.10 15.71 29.13
C LYS A 590 -15.86 15.03 29.71
N VAL A 591 -15.65 13.73 29.51
CA VAL A 591 -14.43 13.03 29.97
C VAL A 591 -13.19 13.66 29.36
N LEU A 592 -13.15 13.87 28.05
CA LEU A 592 -12.01 14.48 27.35
C LEU A 592 -11.75 15.92 27.79
N GLN A 593 -12.82 16.70 28.00
CA GLN A 593 -12.70 18.08 28.49
C GLN A 593 -12.24 18.16 29.93
N TYR A 594 -12.65 17.22 30.79
CA TYR A 594 -12.29 17.22 32.21
C TYR A 594 -10.93 16.57 32.47
N ASN A 595 -10.69 15.37 31.95
CA ASN A 595 -9.48 14.59 32.12
C ASN A 595 -9.25 13.67 30.92
N HIS A 596 -8.64 14.19 29.83
CA HIS A 596 -8.40 13.41 28.61
C HIS A 596 -7.46 12.22 28.84
N THR A 597 -6.56 12.29 29.81
CA THR A 597 -5.63 11.21 30.15
C THR A 597 -6.28 10.01 30.86
N ALA A 598 -7.60 10.08 31.13
CA ALA A 598 -8.37 8.90 31.55
C ALA A 598 -8.51 7.85 30.44
N LEU A 599 -8.26 8.23 29.20
CA LEU A 599 -8.24 7.38 28.02
C LEU A 599 -6.84 7.38 27.42
N THR A 600 -6.45 6.26 26.81
CA THR A 600 -5.14 6.14 26.15
C THR A 600 -5.01 7.07 24.94
N SER A 601 -3.81 7.27 24.43
CA SER A 601 -3.54 8.00 23.20
C SER A 601 -4.34 7.42 22.02
N ASN A 602 -4.33 6.09 21.86
CA ASN A 602 -5.05 5.38 20.81
C ASN A 602 -6.57 5.51 20.94
N ASP A 603 -7.10 5.44 22.17
CA ASP A 603 -8.52 5.66 22.42
C ASP A 603 -8.97 7.07 22.03
N ARG A 604 -8.17 8.09 22.37
CA ARG A 604 -8.47 9.48 22.01
C ARG A 604 -8.43 9.71 20.51
N ALA A 605 -7.40 9.16 19.82
CA ALA A 605 -7.30 9.23 18.37
C ALA A 605 -8.47 8.53 17.66
N SER A 606 -8.86 7.34 18.15
CA SER A 606 -10.00 6.60 17.57
C SER A 606 -11.32 7.35 17.76
N LEU A 607 -11.53 8.03 18.89
CA LEU A 607 -12.74 8.83 19.11
C LEU A 607 -12.81 10.05 18.17
N ILE A 608 -11.66 10.70 17.90
CA ILE A 608 -11.59 11.79 16.93
C ILE A 608 -11.95 11.25 15.53
N HIS A 609 -11.30 10.20 15.09
CA HIS A 609 -11.59 9.58 13.80
C HIS A 609 -13.06 9.20 13.68
N ASN A 610 -13.57 8.40 14.64
CA ASN A 610 -14.94 7.88 14.56
C ASN A 610 -15.99 9.00 14.49
N ILE A 611 -15.87 10.07 15.30
CA ILE A 611 -16.88 11.12 15.33
C ILE A 611 -16.92 11.92 14.02
N PHE A 612 -15.77 12.23 13.41
CA PHE A 612 -15.72 12.94 12.13
C PHE A 612 -16.21 12.08 10.97
N GLN A 613 -15.89 10.78 10.94
CA GLN A 613 -16.44 9.86 9.95
C GLN A 613 -17.96 9.71 10.07
N LEU A 614 -18.50 9.72 11.31
CA LEU A 614 -19.95 9.71 11.56
C LEU A 614 -20.66 11.00 11.12
N VAL A 615 -19.96 12.13 11.10
CA VAL A 615 -20.46 13.37 10.50
C VAL A 615 -20.64 13.20 8.99
N SER A 616 -19.72 12.56 8.31
CA SER A 616 -19.78 12.36 6.84
C SER A 616 -21.02 11.56 6.40
N ILE A 617 -21.50 10.64 7.25
CA ILE A 617 -22.71 9.84 7.00
C ILE A 617 -23.96 10.38 7.72
N GLY A 618 -23.88 11.56 8.33
CA GLY A 618 -25.02 12.23 8.97
C GLY A 618 -25.52 11.63 10.28
N LYS A 619 -24.80 10.66 10.88
CA LYS A 619 -25.16 10.07 12.19
C LYS A 619 -24.83 10.97 13.38
N VAL A 620 -23.87 11.87 13.21
CA VAL A 620 -23.47 12.86 14.22
C VAL A 620 -23.45 14.24 13.55
N ARG A 621 -23.81 15.26 14.29
CA ARG A 621 -23.76 16.65 13.82
C ARG A 621 -22.32 17.17 13.87
N LEU A 622 -21.94 18.00 12.90
CA LEU A 622 -20.59 18.58 12.83
C LEU A 622 -20.23 19.38 14.09
N ASP A 623 -21.19 20.14 14.68
CA ASP A 623 -20.91 20.90 15.89
C ASP A 623 -20.53 20.02 17.09
N THR A 624 -21.04 18.80 17.18
CA THR A 624 -20.63 17.82 18.21
C THR A 624 -19.19 17.36 18.00
N ALA A 625 -18.79 17.09 16.75
CA ALA A 625 -17.41 16.71 16.44
C ALA A 625 -16.43 17.86 16.72
N LEU A 626 -16.78 19.08 16.33
CA LEU A 626 -16.00 20.29 16.65
C LEU A 626 -15.91 20.56 18.16
N GLU A 627 -16.98 20.30 18.92
CA GLU A 627 -16.94 20.40 20.38
C GLU A 627 -16.00 19.37 21.00
N LEU A 628 -15.97 18.13 20.47
CA LEU A 628 -15.02 17.12 20.90
C LEU A 628 -13.58 17.59 20.64
N SER A 629 -13.31 18.16 19.45
CA SER A 629 -11.94 18.56 19.06
C SER A 629 -11.35 19.65 19.96
N LEU A 630 -12.13 20.36 20.75
CA LEU A 630 -11.64 21.47 21.59
C LEU A 630 -10.61 21.02 22.66
N TYR A 631 -10.68 19.77 23.14
CA TYR A 631 -9.71 19.28 24.11
C TYR A 631 -8.27 19.18 23.53
N LEU A 632 -8.14 19.11 22.20
CA LEU A 632 -6.86 19.04 21.50
C LEU A 632 -5.91 20.21 21.82
N SER A 633 -6.46 21.35 22.27
CA SER A 633 -5.65 22.47 22.77
C SER A 633 -4.75 22.09 23.97
N ARG A 634 -5.03 20.99 24.65
CA ARG A 634 -4.30 20.45 25.81
C ARG A 634 -3.59 19.13 25.52
N GLU A 635 -3.77 18.60 24.31
CA GLU A 635 -3.18 17.32 23.88
C GLU A 635 -1.67 17.46 23.72
N THR A 636 -0.94 16.37 23.94
CA THR A 636 0.53 16.32 23.81
C THR A 636 1.02 15.11 23.03
N GLU A 637 0.20 14.07 22.93
CA GLU A 637 0.56 12.83 22.28
C GLU A 637 0.41 12.94 20.75
N ILE A 638 1.34 12.31 20.01
CA ILE A 638 1.42 12.45 18.55
C ILE A 638 0.18 11.93 17.83
N MET A 639 -0.35 10.75 18.21
CA MET A 639 -1.49 10.15 17.51
C MET A 639 -2.76 11.00 17.54
N PRO A 640 -3.29 11.44 18.71
CA PRO A 640 -4.50 12.28 18.70
C PRO A 640 -4.27 13.66 18.08
N VAL A 641 -3.05 14.24 18.18
CA VAL A 641 -2.73 15.52 17.51
C VAL A 641 -2.75 15.36 16.00
N THR A 642 -2.05 14.38 15.45
CA THR A 642 -2.00 14.14 13.99
C THR A 642 -3.36 13.74 13.44
N GLN A 643 -4.14 12.94 14.19
CA GLN A 643 -5.50 12.61 13.81
C GLN A 643 -6.41 13.85 13.81
N GLY A 644 -6.28 14.71 14.82
CA GLY A 644 -7.02 15.99 14.87
C GLY A 644 -6.72 16.87 13.64
N PHE A 645 -5.47 16.96 13.23
CA PHE A 645 -5.12 17.64 11.98
C PHE A 645 -5.69 16.92 10.76
N GLY A 646 -5.60 15.59 10.71
CA GLY A 646 -6.13 14.75 9.62
C GLY A 646 -7.62 14.99 9.36
N GLU A 647 -8.40 15.27 10.40
CA GLU A 647 -9.84 15.54 10.27
C GLU A 647 -10.17 17.04 10.04
N LEU A 648 -9.42 17.96 10.64
CA LEU A 648 -9.72 19.40 10.57
C LEU A 648 -9.17 20.07 9.30
N VAL A 649 -7.97 19.68 8.84
CA VAL A 649 -7.33 20.28 7.65
C VAL A 649 -8.11 20.04 6.37
N PRO A 650 -8.66 18.85 6.08
CA PRO A 650 -9.48 18.63 4.89
C PRO A 650 -10.66 19.58 4.77
N LEU A 651 -11.24 20.03 5.89
CA LEU A 651 -12.41 20.90 5.89
C LEU A 651 -12.15 22.24 5.16
N TYR A 652 -11.00 22.87 5.38
CA TYR A 652 -10.68 24.07 4.61
C TYR A 652 -10.07 23.75 3.23
N LYS A 653 -9.46 22.58 3.06
CA LYS A 653 -8.92 22.16 1.77
C LYS A 653 -10.00 22.01 0.70
N LEU A 654 -11.19 21.56 1.07
CA LEU A 654 -12.36 21.52 0.20
C LEU A 654 -12.80 22.94 -0.23
N MET A 655 -12.59 23.96 0.61
CA MET A 655 -12.95 25.36 0.35
C MET A 655 -11.94 26.06 -0.56
N GLU A 656 -10.65 25.70 -0.47
CA GLU A 656 -9.56 26.33 -1.26
C GLU A 656 -9.84 26.32 -2.77
N LYS A 657 -10.68 25.41 -3.26
CA LYS A 657 -11.01 25.22 -4.67
C LYS A 657 -12.42 25.74 -5.04
N ARG A 658 -13.10 26.40 -4.10
CA ARG A 658 -14.49 26.92 -4.26
C ARG A 658 -14.61 28.44 -4.17
N ASP A 659 -13.50 29.19 -4.18
CA ASP A 659 -13.50 30.65 -3.99
C ASP A 659 -14.19 31.12 -2.68
N MET A 660 -13.91 30.43 -1.58
CA MET A 660 -14.50 30.68 -0.26
C MET A 660 -13.49 31.24 0.74
N ALA A 661 -12.62 32.15 0.29
CA ALA A 661 -11.45 32.62 1.03
C ALA A 661 -11.75 33.13 2.46
N ALA A 662 -12.89 33.74 2.71
CA ALA A 662 -13.24 34.23 4.03
C ALA A 662 -13.42 33.11 5.05
N LEU A 663 -14.24 32.10 4.73
CA LEU A 663 -14.49 30.94 5.59
C LEU A 663 -13.27 30.03 5.71
N GLU A 664 -12.56 29.86 4.61
CA GLU A 664 -11.30 29.13 4.55
C GLU A 664 -10.28 29.73 5.56
N ASN A 665 -10.11 31.05 5.57
CA ASN A 665 -9.22 31.72 6.51
C ASN A 665 -9.71 31.59 7.95
N GLN A 666 -11.02 31.75 8.22
CA GLN A 666 -11.57 31.52 9.56
C GLN A 666 -11.26 30.10 10.08
N MET A 667 -11.39 29.07 9.21
CA MET A 667 -11.09 27.70 9.61
C MET A 667 -9.57 27.48 9.84
N LYS A 668 -8.73 28.07 8.99
CA LYS A 668 -7.26 28.03 9.16
C LYS A 668 -6.84 28.70 10.47
N ASP A 669 -7.40 29.87 10.77
CA ASP A 669 -7.11 30.60 12.01
C ASP A 669 -7.59 29.80 13.22
N TYR A 670 -8.78 29.20 13.16
CA TYR A 670 -9.28 28.32 14.22
C TYR A 670 -8.32 27.15 14.51
N ILE A 671 -7.79 26.48 13.48
CA ILE A 671 -6.86 25.36 13.69
C ILE A 671 -5.54 25.85 14.29
N VAL A 672 -5.01 26.97 13.82
CA VAL A 672 -3.80 27.56 14.40
C VAL A 672 -4.03 27.94 15.87
N ASP A 673 -5.17 28.53 16.20
CA ASP A 673 -5.50 28.90 17.57
C ASP A 673 -5.67 27.67 18.48
N LEU A 674 -6.30 26.61 17.98
CA LEU A 674 -6.47 25.35 18.71
C LEU A 674 -5.14 24.74 19.12
N PHE A 675 -4.16 24.74 18.23
CA PHE A 675 -2.84 24.13 18.45
C PHE A 675 -1.75 25.12 18.82
N ARG A 676 -2.07 26.41 18.96
CA ARG A 676 -1.08 27.49 19.25
C ARG A 676 -0.17 27.16 20.40
N GLY A 677 -0.75 26.76 21.56
CA GLY A 677 0.03 26.43 22.73
C GLY A 677 0.98 25.25 22.54
N LEU A 678 0.64 24.33 21.66
CA LEU A 678 1.51 23.19 21.31
C LEU A 678 2.60 23.63 20.33
N ILE A 679 2.28 24.44 19.31
CA ILE A 679 3.25 24.99 18.35
C ILE A 679 4.28 25.87 19.06
N ASP A 680 3.84 26.77 19.94
CA ASP A 680 4.71 27.72 20.62
C ASP A 680 5.70 27.06 21.61
N ARG A 681 5.38 25.86 22.11
CA ARG A 681 6.28 25.08 22.96
C ARG A 681 7.38 24.36 22.18
N GLN A 682 7.27 24.27 20.85
CA GLN A 682 8.24 23.54 20.05
C GLN A 682 9.56 24.32 19.92
N GLU A 683 10.65 23.64 20.24
CA GLU A 683 11.99 24.15 20.00
C GLU A 683 12.42 23.87 18.56
N TRP A 684 13.23 24.78 17.98
CA TRP A 684 13.81 24.61 16.65
C TRP A 684 15.14 23.84 16.73
N THR A 685 15.10 22.62 17.27
CA THR A 685 16.24 21.74 17.53
C THR A 685 15.89 20.30 17.14
N ASP A 686 16.88 19.40 17.20
CA ASP A 686 16.70 17.95 16.95
C ASP A 686 16.67 17.14 18.28
N SER A 687 16.30 17.77 19.39
CA SER A 687 16.25 17.14 20.72
C SER A 687 14.92 16.43 20.98
N GLY A 688 14.94 15.40 21.82
CA GLY A 688 13.75 14.64 22.26
C GLY A 688 13.63 13.25 21.66
N SER A 689 12.56 12.54 21.99
CA SER A 689 12.22 11.22 21.45
C SER A 689 11.84 11.30 19.97
N VAL A 690 11.73 10.18 19.27
CA VAL A 690 11.35 10.14 17.86
C VAL A 690 9.94 10.72 17.66
N SER A 691 8.98 10.35 18.49
CA SER A 691 7.61 10.87 18.40
C SER A 691 7.56 12.39 18.65
N GLU A 692 8.31 12.91 19.64
CA GLU A 692 8.42 14.36 19.86
C GLU A 692 9.06 15.10 18.69
N ARG A 693 10.09 14.53 18.08
CA ARG A 693 10.80 15.10 16.93
C ARG A 693 9.94 15.10 15.66
N VAL A 694 9.21 14.01 15.41
CA VAL A 694 8.27 13.91 14.29
C VAL A 694 7.11 14.89 14.48
N LEU A 695 6.53 14.96 15.67
CA LEU A 695 5.47 15.91 16.00
C LEU A 695 5.93 17.37 15.84
N ARG A 696 7.14 17.70 16.31
CA ARG A 696 7.79 19.02 16.13
C ARG A 696 7.90 19.40 14.66
N SER A 697 8.43 18.51 13.85
CA SER A 697 8.57 18.72 12.40
C SER A 697 7.20 19.04 11.76
N TYR A 698 6.18 18.27 12.13
CA TYR A 698 4.82 18.45 11.61
C TYR A 698 4.22 19.80 12.05
N LEU A 699 4.26 20.13 13.33
CA LEU A 699 3.67 21.36 13.90
C LEU A 699 4.35 22.63 13.36
N LEU A 700 5.69 22.65 13.32
CA LEU A 700 6.44 23.81 12.84
C LEU A 700 6.30 24.01 11.33
N LEU A 701 6.22 22.92 10.56
CA LEU A 701 5.90 22.99 9.14
C LEU A 701 4.48 23.53 8.93
N PHE A 702 3.49 23.01 9.67
CA PHE A 702 2.11 23.48 9.60
C PHE A 702 2.02 24.99 9.91
N GLY A 703 2.58 25.44 11.03
CA GLY A 703 2.59 26.86 11.40
C GLY A 703 3.25 27.75 10.35
N THR A 704 4.36 27.25 9.73
CA THR A 704 5.07 27.97 8.67
C THR A 704 4.22 28.09 7.41
N VAL A 705 3.58 27.01 6.98
CA VAL A 705 2.74 26.99 5.78
C VAL A 705 1.46 27.83 5.98
N ARG A 706 0.93 27.90 7.22
CA ARG A 706 -0.24 28.73 7.59
C ARG A 706 0.11 30.18 7.88
N ASN A 707 1.32 30.61 7.66
CA ASN A 707 1.79 31.97 7.90
C ASN A 707 1.69 32.41 9.38
N TYR A 708 1.78 31.46 10.32
CA TYR A 708 1.87 31.81 11.74
C TYR A 708 3.18 32.56 12.01
N ALA A 709 3.06 33.81 12.41
CA ALA A 709 4.18 34.77 12.45
C ALA A 709 5.43 34.28 13.20
N PRO A 710 5.36 33.66 14.39
CA PRO A 710 6.53 33.12 15.06
C PRO A 710 7.29 32.08 14.22
N CYS A 711 6.56 31.14 13.59
CA CYS A 711 7.14 30.11 12.75
C CYS A 711 7.79 30.69 11.49
N VAL A 712 7.07 31.59 10.80
CA VAL A 712 7.57 32.28 9.59
C VAL A 712 8.85 33.07 9.89
N THR A 713 8.87 33.81 10.98
CA THR A 713 10.05 34.60 11.39
C THR A 713 11.25 33.71 11.62
N LYS A 714 11.08 32.62 12.36
CA LYS A 714 12.18 31.70 12.68
C LYS A 714 12.66 30.92 11.45
N ALA A 715 11.75 30.41 10.64
CA ALA A 715 12.08 29.70 9.40
C ALA A 715 12.82 30.61 8.41
N THR A 716 12.40 31.89 8.29
CA THR A 716 13.09 32.90 7.47
C THR A 716 14.53 33.16 7.96
N GLN A 717 14.72 33.32 9.26
CA GLN A 717 16.05 33.50 9.85
C GLN A 717 16.97 32.29 9.57
N LEU A 718 16.46 31.09 9.70
CA LEU A 718 17.23 29.87 9.44
C LEU A 718 17.58 29.74 7.96
N PHE A 719 16.63 29.95 7.07
CA PHE A 719 16.89 29.89 5.63
C PHE A 719 17.88 30.94 5.17
N SER A 720 17.76 32.20 5.64
CA SER A 720 18.68 33.29 5.28
C SER A 720 20.11 32.97 5.71
N LYS A 721 20.31 32.53 6.97
CA LYS A 721 21.64 32.13 7.46
C LYS A 721 22.24 30.96 6.68
N TRP A 722 21.42 29.99 6.33
CA TRP A 722 21.84 28.84 5.53
C TRP A 722 22.24 29.28 4.11
N LYS A 723 21.45 30.15 3.47
CA LYS A 723 21.75 30.73 2.16
C LYS A 723 23.02 31.58 2.19
N ASP A 724 23.20 32.44 3.20
CA ASP A 724 24.37 33.31 3.36
C ASP A 724 25.67 32.49 3.56
N SER A 725 25.58 31.29 4.10
CA SER A 725 26.69 30.34 4.22
C SER A 725 26.93 29.50 2.96
N ASP A 726 26.26 29.82 1.87
CA ASP A 726 26.24 29.00 0.65
C ASP A 726 25.81 27.53 0.91
N GLY A 727 24.87 27.33 1.83
CA GLY A 727 24.38 26.01 2.22
C GLY A 727 25.32 25.18 3.10
N ASN A 728 26.41 25.76 3.59
CA ASN A 728 27.41 25.06 4.42
C ASN A 728 27.06 25.03 5.90
N MET A 729 26.18 25.92 6.36
CA MET A 729 25.70 25.89 7.75
C MET A 729 24.79 24.67 7.99
N SER A 730 25.02 23.93 9.07
CA SER A 730 24.10 22.86 9.47
C SER A 730 22.83 23.47 10.05
N LEU A 731 21.68 23.06 9.51
CA LEU A 731 20.36 23.33 10.08
C LEU A 731 19.92 22.15 10.96
N PRO A 732 19.13 22.38 12.01
CA PRO A 732 18.47 21.27 12.69
C PRO A 732 17.61 20.50 11.70
N VAL A 733 17.81 19.18 11.63
CA VAL A 733 17.33 18.37 10.50
C VAL A 733 15.81 18.30 10.47
N ASP A 734 15.17 18.17 11.64
CA ASP A 734 13.71 18.01 11.75
C ASP A 734 12.92 19.27 11.35
N VAL A 735 13.56 20.43 11.34
CA VAL A 735 12.90 21.71 10.98
C VAL A 735 13.35 22.27 9.62
N THR A 736 14.23 21.56 8.94
CA THR A 736 14.81 21.97 7.65
C THR A 736 13.73 22.19 6.59
N THR A 737 12.71 21.33 6.54
CA THR A 737 11.61 21.46 5.57
C THR A 737 10.87 22.79 5.73
N ALA A 738 10.58 23.21 6.96
CA ALA A 738 9.93 24.50 7.22
C ALA A 738 10.77 25.69 6.72
N ALA A 739 12.10 25.64 6.91
CA ALA A 739 13.02 26.67 6.39
C ALA A 739 13.04 26.68 4.85
N PHE A 740 13.12 25.51 4.21
CA PHE A 740 13.11 25.39 2.74
C PHE A 740 11.78 25.86 2.14
N MET A 741 10.64 25.60 2.79
CA MET A 741 9.33 26.09 2.33
C MET A 741 9.28 27.63 2.26
N ILE A 742 9.91 28.34 3.19
CA ILE A 742 10.05 29.80 3.13
C ILE A 742 10.93 30.22 1.96
N GLY A 743 12.07 29.56 1.78
CA GLY A 743 13.00 29.84 0.69
C GLY A 743 12.37 29.67 -0.68
N ALA A 744 11.58 28.63 -0.85
CA ALA A 744 10.91 28.32 -2.12
C ALA A 744 9.82 29.33 -2.54
N ARG A 745 9.46 30.29 -1.65
CA ARG A 745 8.43 31.31 -1.96
C ARG A 745 8.92 32.40 -2.90
N THR A 746 10.23 32.58 -3.05
CA THR A 746 10.84 33.60 -3.92
C THR A 746 11.62 32.97 -5.07
N PRO A 747 11.72 33.61 -6.25
CA PRO A 747 12.52 33.08 -7.35
C PRO A 747 13.98 32.81 -6.97
N GLU A 748 14.63 33.72 -6.27
CA GLU A 748 16.05 33.62 -5.87
C GLU A 748 16.26 32.50 -4.85
N GLY A 749 15.33 32.32 -3.92
CA GLY A 749 15.37 31.25 -2.93
C GLY A 749 15.10 29.89 -3.57
N TRP A 750 14.16 29.82 -4.51
CA TRP A 750 13.86 28.61 -5.25
C TRP A 750 15.06 28.16 -6.10
N ASP A 751 15.67 29.10 -6.85
CA ASP A 751 16.84 28.81 -7.69
C ASP A 751 18.06 28.36 -6.86
N PHE A 752 18.24 28.94 -5.68
CA PHE A 752 19.27 28.49 -4.73
C PHE A 752 19.01 27.07 -4.21
N LEU A 753 17.77 26.77 -3.83
CA LEU A 753 17.37 25.40 -3.43
C LEU A 753 17.60 24.40 -4.56
N PHE A 754 17.26 24.78 -5.78
CA PHE A 754 17.44 23.91 -6.94
C PHE A 754 18.92 23.63 -7.22
N GLU A 755 19.81 24.63 -7.10
CA GLU A 755 21.25 24.42 -7.28
C GLU A 755 21.80 23.46 -6.19
N LYS A 756 21.36 23.61 -4.93
CA LYS A 756 21.73 22.68 -3.86
C LYS A 756 21.13 21.30 -4.04
N TYR A 757 19.89 21.19 -4.56
CA TYR A 757 19.27 19.91 -4.94
C TYR A 757 20.11 19.15 -5.97
N ARG A 758 20.57 19.85 -7.03
CA ARG A 758 21.38 19.22 -8.08
C ARG A 758 22.70 18.65 -7.59
N THR A 759 23.33 19.31 -6.65
CA THR A 759 24.68 19.00 -6.16
C THR A 759 24.72 18.08 -4.94
N SER A 760 23.59 17.94 -4.22
CA SER A 760 23.51 17.09 -3.03
C SER A 760 23.58 15.59 -3.40
N LEU A 761 24.33 14.83 -2.59
CA LEU A 761 24.37 13.36 -2.61
C LEU A 761 23.45 12.74 -1.55
N GLN A 762 22.90 13.55 -0.67
CA GLN A 762 22.05 13.11 0.44
C GLN A 762 20.59 13.04 -0.01
N MET A 763 20.05 11.83 -0.11
CA MET A 763 18.71 11.62 -0.69
C MET A 763 17.61 12.23 0.18
N SER A 764 17.73 12.14 1.50
CA SER A 764 16.79 12.76 2.44
C SER A 764 16.74 14.30 2.31
N VAL A 765 17.89 14.95 2.13
CA VAL A 765 17.98 16.40 1.92
C VAL A 765 17.37 16.78 0.56
N LYS A 766 17.66 15.99 -0.50
CA LYS A 766 17.05 16.19 -1.83
C LYS A 766 15.54 16.08 -1.78
N SER A 767 15.01 15.11 -1.04
CA SER A 767 13.57 14.90 -0.89
C SER A 767 12.91 16.13 -0.23
N ARG A 768 13.48 16.66 0.85
CA ARG A 768 12.98 17.88 1.51
C ARG A 768 13.02 19.13 0.62
N MET A 769 14.12 19.33 -0.14
CA MET A 769 14.20 20.42 -1.11
C MET A 769 13.16 20.27 -2.22
N LYS A 770 13.01 19.07 -2.78
CA LYS A 770 12.02 18.74 -3.80
C LYS A 770 10.60 19.08 -3.32
N SER A 771 10.21 18.62 -2.14
CA SER A 771 8.90 18.90 -1.55
C SER A 771 8.67 20.41 -1.35
N ALA A 772 9.66 21.13 -0.84
CA ALA A 772 9.56 22.57 -0.66
C ALA A 772 9.41 23.31 -2.01
N MET A 773 10.19 22.95 -3.01
CA MET A 773 10.12 23.54 -4.35
C MET A 773 8.79 23.25 -5.05
N ALA A 774 8.23 22.04 -4.89
CA ALA A 774 6.93 21.65 -5.46
C ALA A 774 5.74 22.33 -4.76
N PHE A 775 5.92 22.82 -3.53
CA PHE A 775 4.91 23.59 -2.80
C PHE A 775 5.07 25.12 -2.95
N SER A 776 5.90 25.57 -3.88
CA SER A 776 6.15 26.98 -4.19
C SER A 776 4.91 27.66 -4.80
N PRO A 777 4.70 28.98 -4.59
CA PRO A 777 3.66 29.72 -5.30
C PRO A 777 4.02 30.07 -6.76
N LEU A 778 5.22 29.74 -7.24
CA LEU A 778 5.76 30.11 -8.55
C LEU A 778 5.33 29.12 -9.63
N GLN A 779 4.19 29.37 -10.28
CA GLN A 779 3.55 28.44 -11.22
C GLN A 779 4.46 27.97 -12.38
N ASP A 780 5.30 28.83 -12.91
CA ASP A 780 6.23 28.46 -14.00
C ASP A 780 7.26 27.43 -13.51
N LYS A 781 7.72 27.57 -12.26
CA LYS A 781 8.63 26.61 -11.64
C LYS A 781 7.94 25.27 -11.37
N LEU A 782 6.66 25.27 -10.98
CA LEU A 782 5.88 24.05 -10.76
C LEU A 782 5.69 23.27 -12.07
N LYS A 783 5.33 23.94 -13.16
CA LYS A 783 5.22 23.31 -14.50
C LYS A 783 6.56 22.70 -14.93
N TRP A 784 7.62 23.50 -14.81
CA TRP A 784 8.97 23.05 -15.15
C TRP A 784 9.38 21.80 -14.34
N MET A 785 9.09 21.74 -13.03
CA MET A 785 9.40 20.57 -12.19
C MET A 785 8.69 19.31 -12.68
N MET A 786 7.40 19.38 -12.98
CA MET A 786 6.64 18.23 -13.48
C MET A 786 7.19 17.73 -14.82
N GLU A 787 7.53 18.64 -15.74
CA GLU A 787 8.14 18.30 -17.03
C GLU A 787 9.52 17.65 -16.85
N GLN A 788 10.39 18.20 -15.99
CA GLN A 788 11.72 17.63 -15.74
C GLN A 788 11.64 16.26 -15.07
N SER A 789 10.68 16.04 -14.18
CA SER A 789 10.44 14.73 -13.55
C SER A 789 9.92 13.70 -14.56
N LEU A 790 9.11 14.11 -15.55
CA LEU A 790 8.63 13.22 -16.60
C LEU A 790 9.78 12.75 -17.52
N HIS A 791 10.72 13.65 -17.83
CA HIS A 791 11.88 13.34 -18.68
C HIS A 791 12.97 12.55 -17.93
N GLY A 792 13.13 12.74 -16.62
CA GLY A 792 14.05 11.98 -15.77
C GLY A 792 15.52 12.37 -15.85
N GLU A 793 15.89 13.41 -16.61
CA GLU A 793 17.30 13.80 -16.80
C GLU A 793 17.87 14.60 -15.62
N ILE A 794 17.08 15.53 -15.08
CA ILE A 794 17.45 16.43 -13.98
C ILE A 794 16.81 15.97 -12.67
N MET A 795 15.53 15.67 -12.74
CA MET A 795 14.76 15.07 -11.65
C MET A 795 14.37 13.64 -12.04
N LYS A 796 14.53 12.70 -11.15
CA LYS A 796 14.25 11.29 -11.43
C LYS A 796 12.77 11.05 -11.73
N THR A 797 12.47 10.22 -12.72
CA THR A 797 11.08 9.88 -13.10
C THR A 797 10.33 9.22 -11.97
N GLN A 798 10.99 8.43 -11.13
CA GLN A 798 10.38 7.85 -9.90
C GLN A 798 9.83 8.90 -8.94
N ASP A 799 10.27 10.15 -9.02
CA ASP A 799 9.81 11.27 -8.18
C ASP A 799 8.60 12.01 -8.77
N LEU A 800 8.26 11.73 -10.03
CA LEU A 800 7.14 12.40 -10.73
C LEU A 800 5.82 12.32 -9.95
N PRO A 801 5.41 11.15 -9.39
CA PRO A 801 4.16 11.04 -8.63
C PRO A 801 4.11 12.01 -7.45
N ASP A 802 5.16 12.06 -6.65
CA ASP A 802 5.25 12.98 -5.50
C ASP A 802 5.21 14.44 -5.93
N VAL A 803 5.89 14.78 -7.03
CA VAL A 803 5.92 16.16 -7.56
C VAL A 803 4.53 16.57 -8.02
N VAL A 804 3.84 15.73 -8.82
CA VAL A 804 2.49 16.02 -9.34
C VAL A 804 1.47 16.16 -8.20
N VAL A 805 1.50 15.25 -7.23
CA VAL A 805 0.58 15.29 -6.08
C VAL A 805 0.87 16.49 -5.18
N THR A 806 2.14 16.78 -4.88
CA THR A 806 2.51 17.95 -4.06
C THR A 806 2.11 19.26 -4.74
N VAL A 807 2.34 19.38 -6.05
CA VAL A 807 1.87 20.52 -6.84
C VAL A 807 0.35 20.65 -6.78
N SER A 808 -0.40 19.53 -6.87
CA SER A 808 -1.87 19.53 -6.83
C SER A 808 -2.43 19.93 -5.47
N ARG A 809 -1.71 19.62 -4.39
CA ARG A 809 -2.07 20.03 -3.01
C ARG A 809 -1.75 21.50 -2.72
N ASN A 810 -0.96 22.15 -3.57
CA ASN A 810 -0.64 23.56 -3.48
C ASN A 810 -1.82 24.40 -4.02
N PRO A 811 -2.32 25.42 -3.29
CA PRO A 811 -3.44 26.27 -3.74
C PRO A 811 -3.21 26.93 -5.11
N ARG A 812 -1.96 27.15 -5.50
CA ARG A 812 -1.58 27.71 -6.81
C ARG A 812 -1.36 26.67 -7.91
N GLY A 813 -1.31 25.38 -7.55
CA GLY A 813 -0.88 24.30 -8.44
C GLY A 813 -1.96 23.27 -8.78
N TYR A 814 -3.12 23.23 -8.10
CA TYR A 814 -4.07 22.14 -8.25
C TYR A 814 -4.55 21.92 -9.70
N LYS A 815 -4.81 23.02 -10.41
CA LYS A 815 -5.19 22.95 -11.82
C LYS A 815 -4.03 22.52 -12.72
N LEU A 816 -2.81 22.95 -12.38
CA LEU A 816 -1.61 22.56 -13.12
C LEU A 816 -1.35 21.05 -13.03
N GLY A 817 -1.52 20.47 -11.85
CA GLY A 817 -1.35 19.02 -11.65
C GLY A 817 -2.37 18.21 -12.44
N TRP A 818 -3.63 18.60 -12.42
CA TRP A 818 -4.68 17.94 -13.19
C TRP A 818 -4.47 18.07 -14.71
N ASP A 819 -4.17 19.27 -15.21
CA ASP A 819 -3.90 19.50 -16.62
C ASP A 819 -2.68 18.69 -17.10
N PHE A 820 -1.64 18.61 -16.25
CA PHE A 820 -0.44 17.82 -16.54
C PHE A 820 -0.75 16.32 -16.59
N LEU A 821 -1.52 15.79 -15.63
CA LEU A 821 -1.93 14.39 -15.57
C LEU A 821 -2.67 14.00 -16.86
N ARG A 822 -3.67 14.80 -17.26
CA ARG A 822 -4.44 14.54 -18.49
C ARG A 822 -3.59 14.57 -19.76
N ALA A 823 -2.76 15.60 -19.89
CA ALA A 823 -1.92 15.78 -21.07
C ALA A 823 -0.89 14.66 -21.25
N ASN A 824 -0.43 14.05 -20.17
CA ASN A 824 0.64 13.06 -20.18
C ASN A 824 0.19 11.65 -19.81
N TRP A 825 -1.13 11.38 -19.75
CA TRP A 825 -1.70 10.13 -19.29
C TRP A 825 -1.08 8.89 -19.94
N HIS A 826 -1.06 8.84 -21.27
CA HIS A 826 -0.50 7.70 -22.00
C HIS A 826 1.00 7.48 -21.77
N THR A 827 1.76 8.55 -21.53
CA THR A 827 3.16 8.44 -21.17
C THR A 827 3.34 7.86 -19.78
N MET A 828 2.49 8.29 -18.83
CA MET A 828 2.55 7.83 -17.44
C MET A 828 2.17 6.35 -17.31
N ILE A 829 1.06 5.91 -17.91
CA ILE A 829 0.66 4.49 -17.87
C ILE A 829 1.66 3.56 -18.56
N LYS A 830 2.43 4.07 -19.53
CA LYS A 830 3.53 3.33 -20.13
C LYS A 830 4.77 3.24 -19.25
N LYS A 831 5.06 4.28 -18.44
CA LYS A 831 6.25 4.32 -17.55
C LYS A 831 6.03 3.58 -16.24
N PHE A 832 4.83 3.68 -15.66
CA PHE A 832 4.52 3.18 -14.32
C PHE A 832 3.62 1.95 -14.32
N ASP A 833 3.24 1.48 -15.47
CA ASP A 833 2.25 0.42 -15.74
C ASP A 833 0.82 0.75 -15.27
N LEU A 834 -0.14 0.34 -16.09
CA LEU A 834 -1.56 0.48 -15.80
C LEU A 834 -1.95 -0.39 -14.59
N GLY A 835 -2.77 0.15 -13.69
CA GLY A 835 -3.17 -0.54 -12.46
C GLY A 835 -2.18 -0.41 -11.30
N SER A 836 -0.97 0.13 -11.52
CA SER A 836 0.00 0.29 -10.43
C SER A 836 -0.50 1.24 -9.34
N SER A 837 -0.07 0.99 -8.10
CA SER A 837 -0.30 1.88 -6.95
C SER A 837 0.19 3.31 -7.21
N THR A 838 1.24 3.47 -8.01
CA THR A 838 1.77 4.77 -8.44
C THR A 838 0.76 5.58 -9.26
N ILE A 839 0.09 4.94 -10.22
CA ILE A 839 -0.98 5.59 -11.01
C ILE A 839 -2.17 5.92 -10.11
N SER A 840 -2.60 4.99 -9.25
CA SER A 840 -3.68 5.22 -8.28
C SER A 840 -3.36 6.38 -7.33
N TYR A 841 -2.13 6.45 -6.82
CA TYR A 841 -1.65 7.55 -5.98
C TYR A 841 -1.72 8.91 -6.69
N MET A 842 -1.31 8.99 -7.97
CA MET A 842 -1.42 10.23 -8.74
C MET A 842 -2.87 10.64 -8.98
N VAL A 843 -3.73 9.72 -9.41
CA VAL A 843 -5.14 10.00 -9.71
C VAL A 843 -5.84 10.50 -8.43
N ASN A 844 -5.74 9.74 -7.34
CA ASN A 844 -6.37 10.10 -6.07
C ASN A 844 -5.75 11.37 -5.48
N GLY A 845 -4.42 11.50 -5.47
CA GLY A 845 -3.72 12.64 -4.90
C GLY A 845 -4.01 13.97 -5.58
N VAL A 846 -4.32 13.93 -6.89
CA VAL A 846 -4.70 15.12 -7.66
C VAL A 846 -6.16 15.51 -7.46
N THR A 847 -7.07 14.56 -7.22
CA THR A 847 -8.52 14.75 -7.29
C THR A 847 -9.24 14.67 -5.94
N ASN A 848 -8.63 14.08 -4.90
CA ASN A 848 -9.30 13.79 -3.61
C ASN A 848 -9.83 15.02 -2.85
N GLN A 849 -9.41 16.22 -3.23
CA GLN A 849 -9.91 17.48 -2.65
C GLN A 849 -10.91 18.20 -3.56
N TYR A 850 -11.33 17.57 -4.67
CA TYR A 850 -12.37 18.12 -5.53
C TYR A 850 -13.73 18.00 -4.84
N SER A 851 -14.58 19.02 -4.98
CA SER A 851 -15.82 19.10 -4.22
C SER A 851 -16.95 19.84 -4.95
N THR A 852 -16.86 20.04 -6.30
CA THR A 852 -17.90 20.66 -7.10
C THR A 852 -18.36 19.75 -8.25
N ARG A 853 -19.61 19.97 -8.73
CA ARG A 853 -20.17 19.22 -9.85
C ARG A 853 -19.33 19.39 -11.12
N GLU A 854 -18.86 20.60 -11.39
CA GLU A 854 -18.04 20.93 -12.55
C GLU A 854 -16.72 20.14 -12.54
N MET A 855 -16.07 20.01 -11.37
CA MET A 855 -14.86 19.21 -11.22
C MET A 855 -15.14 17.72 -11.45
N LEU A 856 -16.23 17.21 -10.89
CA LEU A 856 -16.66 15.82 -11.09
C LEU A 856 -16.92 15.53 -12.58
N ASP A 857 -17.65 16.42 -13.26
CA ASP A 857 -18.00 16.27 -14.67
C ASP A 857 -16.74 16.30 -15.55
N GLU A 858 -15.76 17.15 -15.22
CA GLU A 858 -14.48 17.21 -15.92
C GLU A 858 -13.70 15.90 -15.77
N VAL A 859 -13.63 15.35 -14.55
CA VAL A 859 -12.94 14.07 -14.25
C VAL A 859 -13.66 12.90 -14.95
N LYS A 860 -15.00 12.83 -14.87
CA LYS A 860 -15.81 11.80 -15.56
C LYS A 860 -15.68 11.91 -17.09
N SER A 861 -15.64 13.10 -17.64
CA SER A 861 -15.45 13.31 -19.09
C SER A 861 -14.07 12.80 -19.56
N PHE A 862 -13.02 13.06 -18.81
CA PHE A 862 -11.68 12.59 -19.17
C PHE A 862 -11.58 11.06 -19.12
N PHE A 863 -11.84 10.44 -17.98
CA PHE A 863 -11.71 8.99 -17.83
C PHE A 863 -12.74 8.20 -18.66
N GLY A 864 -13.94 8.76 -18.86
CA GLY A 864 -14.95 8.17 -19.75
C GLY A 864 -14.59 8.22 -21.23
N SER A 865 -13.57 8.99 -21.64
CA SER A 865 -13.02 9.00 -22.99
C SER A 865 -11.96 7.93 -23.25
N LEU A 866 -11.49 7.25 -22.19
CA LEU A 866 -10.48 6.20 -22.26
C LEU A 866 -11.09 4.85 -22.64
N THR A 867 -10.25 3.92 -23.10
CA THR A 867 -10.59 2.51 -23.29
C THR A 867 -10.14 1.67 -22.11
N GLU A 868 -10.57 0.41 -22.04
CA GLU A 868 -10.09 -0.54 -21.02
C GLU A 868 -8.55 -0.64 -21.03
N GLU A 869 -7.94 -0.76 -22.21
CA GLU A 869 -6.48 -0.81 -22.39
C GLU A 869 -5.75 0.46 -21.93
N THR A 870 -6.46 1.57 -21.81
CA THR A 870 -5.92 2.86 -21.36
C THR A 870 -6.44 3.29 -19.98
N GLY A 871 -7.20 2.42 -19.29
CA GLY A 871 -7.51 2.52 -17.88
C GLY A 871 -8.94 2.94 -17.52
N SER A 872 -9.93 2.89 -18.44
CA SER A 872 -11.33 3.26 -18.11
C SER A 872 -11.94 2.44 -16.98
N GLU A 873 -11.45 1.22 -16.73
CA GLU A 873 -11.99 0.26 -15.77
C GLU A 873 -11.20 0.19 -14.45
N MET A 874 -10.17 1.02 -14.27
CA MET A 874 -9.36 1.02 -13.05
C MET A 874 -10.21 1.33 -11.81
N ARG A 875 -9.94 0.61 -10.72
CA ARG A 875 -10.63 0.80 -9.42
C ARG A 875 -10.47 2.22 -8.89
N CYS A 876 -9.27 2.78 -8.95
CA CYS A 876 -8.98 4.13 -8.45
C CYS A 876 -9.83 5.22 -9.11
N ILE A 877 -10.31 5.02 -10.34
CA ILE A 877 -11.21 5.96 -11.02
C ILE A 877 -12.59 5.94 -10.37
N ARG A 878 -13.14 4.77 -10.06
CA ARG A 878 -14.41 4.65 -9.32
C ARG A 878 -14.29 5.26 -7.94
N GLN A 879 -13.22 4.96 -7.21
CA GLN A 879 -12.90 5.57 -5.91
C GLN A 879 -12.84 7.10 -6.01
N THR A 880 -12.22 7.62 -7.06
CA THR A 880 -12.16 9.07 -7.32
C THR A 880 -13.55 9.69 -7.49
N TYR A 881 -14.43 9.06 -8.27
CA TYR A 881 -15.79 9.57 -8.44
C TYR A 881 -16.55 9.58 -7.12
N GLU A 882 -16.53 8.50 -6.37
CA GLU A 882 -17.18 8.41 -5.05
C GLU A 882 -16.62 9.46 -4.08
N THR A 883 -15.30 9.60 -3.99
CA THR A 883 -14.67 10.59 -3.11
C THR A 883 -15.12 12.03 -3.46
N ILE A 884 -15.19 12.38 -4.74
CA ILE A 884 -15.65 13.73 -5.14
C ILE A 884 -17.14 13.90 -4.84
N GLU A 885 -17.97 12.88 -5.08
CA GLU A 885 -19.40 12.90 -4.77
C GLU A 885 -19.64 13.05 -3.25
N ASP A 886 -18.85 12.35 -2.43
CA ASP A 886 -18.88 12.46 -0.97
C ASP A 886 -18.46 13.85 -0.50
N ASN A 887 -17.39 14.42 -1.08
CA ASN A 887 -16.98 15.79 -0.79
C ASN A 887 -18.07 16.82 -1.13
N ILE A 888 -18.75 16.66 -2.28
CA ILE A 888 -19.87 17.52 -2.67
C ILE A 888 -20.98 17.42 -1.63
N ARG A 889 -21.42 16.21 -1.29
CA ARG A 889 -22.48 15.96 -0.31
C ARG A 889 -22.11 16.51 1.07
N TRP A 890 -20.86 16.29 1.52
CA TRP A 890 -20.35 16.82 2.78
C TRP A 890 -20.45 18.34 2.83
N MET A 891 -19.99 19.02 1.76
CA MET A 891 -20.01 20.47 1.65
C MET A 891 -21.44 21.00 1.65
N ASP A 892 -22.34 20.41 0.88
CA ASP A 892 -23.72 20.84 0.79
C ASP A 892 -24.45 20.73 2.15
N THR A 893 -24.13 19.70 2.95
CA THR A 893 -24.77 19.42 4.23
C THR A 893 -24.15 20.21 5.38
N ASN A 894 -22.81 20.25 5.46
CA ASN A 894 -22.10 20.67 6.68
C ASN A 894 -21.56 22.11 6.63
N LEU A 895 -21.40 22.69 5.44
CA LEU A 895 -20.86 24.05 5.29
C LEU A 895 -21.64 25.12 6.07
N PRO A 896 -22.98 25.15 6.05
CA PRO A 896 -23.74 26.13 6.85
C PRO A 896 -23.55 25.95 8.36
N LEU A 897 -23.38 24.70 8.83
CA LEU A 897 -23.15 24.39 10.24
C LEU A 897 -21.74 24.85 10.66
N LEU A 898 -20.75 24.65 9.82
CA LEU A 898 -19.38 25.10 10.05
C LEU A 898 -19.30 26.62 10.15
N GLN A 899 -19.94 27.35 9.21
CA GLN A 899 -19.99 28.80 9.23
C GLN A 899 -20.60 29.30 10.52
N ALA A 900 -21.78 28.79 10.89
CA ALA A 900 -22.48 29.22 12.11
C ALA A 900 -21.65 28.94 13.39
N TRP A 901 -20.91 27.82 13.42
CA TRP A 901 -20.10 27.48 14.56
C TRP A 901 -18.85 28.40 14.68
N LEU A 902 -18.17 28.68 13.57
CA LEU A 902 -17.01 29.58 13.53
C LEU A 902 -17.41 31.04 13.89
N ASP A 903 -18.54 31.53 13.37
CA ASP A 903 -19.05 32.86 13.68
C ASP A 903 -19.37 33.03 15.17
N LYS A 904 -20.01 32.03 15.77
CA LYS A 904 -20.31 32.03 17.21
C LYS A 904 -19.04 32.11 18.08
N ARG A 905 -17.96 31.43 17.67
CA ARG A 905 -16.67 31.48 18.40
C ARG A 905 -15.96 32.81 18.25
N SER A 906 -15.95 33.38 17.05
CA SER A 906 -15.37 34.70 16.79
C SER A 906 -16.07 35.79 17.64
N HIS A 907 -17.37 35.74 17.78
CA HIS A 907 -18.12 36.65 18.67
C HIS A 907 -17.80 36.44 20.16
N LYS A 908 -17.60 35.17 20.59
CA LYS A 908 -17.27 34.89 22.00
C LYS A 908 -15.86 35.40 22.36
N ALA A 909 -14.87 35.21 21.48
CA ALA A 909 -13.50 35.72 21.68
C ALA A 909 -13.49 37.25 21.80
N LEU A 910 -14.25 37.97 20.96
CA LEU A 910 -14.40 39.43 21.03
C LEU A 910 -15.04 39.94 22.34
N HIS A 911 -15.88 39.12 23.02
CA HIS A 911 -16.50 39.48 24.29
C HIS A 911 -15.65 39.10 25.51
N GLU A 912 -14.73 38.17 25.39
CA GLU A 912 -13.75 37.80 26.44
C GLU A 912 -12.54 38.74 26.48
N ASP A 913 -12.22 39.43 25.36
CA ASP A 913 -11.15 40.44 25.26
C ASP A 913 -11.64 41.89 25.61
N LEU A 914 -12.93 42.10 25.86
CA LEU A 914 -13.56 43.36 26.34
C LEU A 914 -13.87 43.24 27.83
#